data_b16505d07404724f2efbd690dfd30fcd
#
_entry.id   b16505d07404724f2efbd690dfd30fcd
#
_cell.length_a   1.000
_cell.length_b   1.000
_cell.length_c   1.000
_cell.angle_alpha   90.00
_cell.angle_beta   90.00
_cell.angle_gamma   90.00
#
_symmetry.space_group_name_H-M   'P 1'
#
loop_
_entity.id
_entity.type
_entity.pdbx_description
1 polymer ?
#
loop_
_entity_poly.entity_id
_entity_poly.type
_entity_poly.pdbx_seq_one_letter_code
_entity_poly.pdbx_strand_id
1 'polypeptide(L)'
;MIIPHYYEDPHTLHVGTMPNRAYYIPASQRSDTLVEHRETSDRFQLLNGSWKFRYYASIYDLQDAFYEVGYDASAFDSIPVPSVWQNHGYDHHQYTNIRYPFPADPPYVPKENPCGAYLYDFTYQKDATAPRAFLNFEGVASCFYVWLNGQFVGYSQVAHSTSEFDVTKFLQDGTNHLAVLVLKWCDGSYMEDQDMFRMNGIFRDVYLLHRPEQCIEDYFITTDIHGSTAEVAVRLRYYDSAVATRITLYDAAGTIVGSVTPVEAPDDAAFPYHAEITVVDPTLWNAEQPYLYTLVLDTPNETITDRVGIREVHVANNQIYVNGQSIKFHGVNRHESDPVTGYAVGFEQTKKDLLMIKKHNFNAIRTSHYPDVPYFYQLCDQYGFFVIDEADNESHGASEYYCEGNESWPNHVENWNKPIADNPEFTEATVDRTRRCVERDKNRPCVIIWSMGNESAYGCTFEEALAWTKSFDPRRLTHYESAQYRSKNRKYDFSNIDMFSNMYPSLESIQEYLDNEPDKPYIMCEYSHCMGNGPGDLEDYFQFIQSHDGLVGGFLWEWCDHGIYKGKMPDGRDIYYYGGDHNEWPHDGNFCMDGLVYPDRRPHTGLLEFKNVYRPARVVKYDRESGMLTLHNHMDFVDLTEYAALTYQVSCDGEVIDNGFIPYPDGFTLPPHSENALPLAVHIPDKGKCFLKIFYHCDKDLSLRSEGHLLGFDEILLENEDSRNQKTLAMWSDAPSNSTITVQETDRHLTLRGKNFTYNFNKLTGLFAAMQYEDAVLLDKEMEFNIWRAPTDNDRKLKLDWLAARYDHCMTNAYRTEYQVTDSGVTLRAKVGIAPISLQKFLDLDVCWTISNSGAVTLALHAERNTVFPELPRFGLRLFLPKEMARVSYFGMGPMESYCDKHHAASHGYFSSTIWQQHEDYIRPQENGSHYDCDYVQLDGAGIKLTAVGAKPFCFNASHYTQEELTEKAHNYELHPCDSTVLCLDYAQNGIGSASCGPRLAEQYRLDDASFDFSIRLIPEKA
;
A
#
# COMPACT_ATOMS: atom_id res chain seq x y z
N MET A 1 27.29 1.72 -36.15
CA MET A 1 26.76 1.10 -34.91
C MET A 1 27.54 -0.20 -34.69
N ILE A 2 27.99 -0.44 -33.46
CA ILE A 2 28.85 -1.59 -33.15
C ILE A 2 28.08 -2.83 -32.70
N ILE A 3 26.76 -2.71 -32.59
CA ILE A 3 25.85 -3.77 -32.12
C ILE A 3 24.85 -4.16 -33.21
N PRO A 4 24.38 -5.41 -33.23
CA PRO A 4 23.20 -5.79 -34.00
C PRO A 4 21.95 -5.00 -33.58
N HIS A 5 21.04 -4.75 -34.50
CA HIS A 5 19.83 -3.97 -34.26
C HIS A 5 18.67 -4.86 -33.83
N TYR A 6 18.79 -5.50 -32.65
CA TYR A 6 17.77 -6.39 -32.09
C TYR A 6 16.66 -5.65 -31.31
N TYR A 7 16.96 -4.47 -30.76
CA TYR A 7 16.16 -3.72 -29.82
C TYR A 7 14.91 -3.00 -30.43
N GLU A 8 14.65 -3.17 -31.72
CA GLU A 8 13.45 -2.71 -32.43
C GLU A 8 12.87 -3.84 -33.32
N ASP A 9 13.03 -5.09 -32.88
CA ASP A 9 12.56 -6.28 -33.58
C ASP A 9 11.78 -7.20 -32.60
N PRO A 10 10.44 -7.16 -32.61
CA PRO A 10 9.60 -7.91 -31.67
C PRO A 10 9.69 -9.44 -31.85
N HIS A 11 10.41 -9.92 -32.89
CA HIS A 11 10.71 -11.34 -33.10
C HIS A 11 12.13 -11.75 -32.65
N THR A 12 12.96 -10.79 -32.24
CA THR A 12 14.30 -11.06 -31.70
C THR A 12 14.37 -10.68 -30.23
N LEU A 13 13.67 -11.42 -29.40
CA LEU A 13 13.60 -11.15 -27.95
C LEU A 13 14.90 -11.54 -27.23
N HIS A 14 15.55 -12.63 -27.66
CA HIS A 14 16.74 -13.19 -27.04
C HIS A 14 17.67 -13.79 -28.07
N VAL A 15 18.98 -13.68 -27.84
CA VAL A 15 20.02 -14.31 -28.64
C VAL A 15 21.05 -14.94 -27.71
N GLY A 16 21.29 -16.25 -27.86
CA GLY A 16 22.26 -16.98 -27.06
C GLY A 16 21.91 -17.28 -25.62
N THR A 17 20.68 -16.96 -25.20
CA THR A 17 20.17 -17.34 -23.88
C THR A 17 19.87 -18.83 -23.80
N MET A 18 19.97 -19.38 -22.59
CA MET A 18 19.49 -20.72 -22.28
C MET A 18 17.95 -20.76 -22.19
N PRO A 19 17.32 -21.94 -22.29
CA PRO A 19 15.90 -22.11 -22.01
C PRO A 19 15.54 -21.66 -20.59
N ASN A 20 14.31 -21.22 -20.39
CA ASN A 20 13.79 -20.91 -19.06
C ASN A 20 13.75 -22.17 -18.18
N ARG A 21 13.97 -22.01 -16.90
CA ARG A 21 13.95 -23.06 -15.90
C ARG A 21 13.51 -22.56 -14.53
N ALA A 22 13.16 -23.47 -13.64
CA ALA A 22 12.91 -23.13 -12.24
C ALA A 22 14.13 -22.44 -11.60
N TYR A 23 13.85 -21.50 -10.71
CA TYR A 23 14.92 -20.90 -9.90
C TYR A 23 15.39 -21.87 -8.82
N TYR A 24 16.67 -22.12 -8.79
CA TYR A 24 17.37 -22.84 -7.73
C TYR A 24 18.86 -22.50 -7.75
N ILE A 25 19.51 -22.61 -6.60
CA ILE A 25 20.96 -22.50 -6.44
C ILE A 25 21.52 -23.89 -6.13
N PRO A 26 22.32 -24.47 -7.02
CA PRO A 26 22.96 -25.77 -6.78
C PRO A 26 24.12 -25.63 -5.80
N ALA A 27 24.51 -26.74 -5.16
CA ALA A 27 25.71 -26.85 -4.34
C ALA A 27 26.33 -28.24 -4.52
N SER A 28 27.57 -28.47 -4.07
CA SER A 28 28.16 -29.81 -4.07
C SER A 28 27.59 -30.73 -3.00
N GLN A 29 26.92 -30.13 -1.98
CA GLN A 29 26.29 -30.82 -0.86
C GLN A 29 24.99 -30.09 -0.47
N ARG A 30 24.08 -30.84 0.21
CA ARG A 30 22.86 -30.24 0.76
C ARG A 30 23.18 -29.02 1.64
N SER A 31 22.43 -27.96 1.42
CA SER A 31 22.47 -26.76 2.25
C SER A 31 21.05 -26.21 2.43
N ASP A 32 20.57 -26.15 3.66
CA ASP A 32 19.23 -25.67 4.01
C ASP A 32 19.17 -24.13 4.17
N THR A 33 20.33 -23.43 4.05
CA THR A 33 20.46 -21.97 4.27
C THR A 33 20.55 -21.16 2.97
N LEU A 34 20.43 -21.79 1.80
CA LEU A 34 20.64 -21.12 0.51
C LEU A 34 19.59 -20.04 0.17
N VAL A 35 18.43 -20.05 0.82
CA VAL A 35 17.42 -18.97 0.66
C VAL A 35 17.97 -17.64 1.19
N GLU A 36 18.53 -17.65 2.39
CA GLU A 36 19.05 -16.43 3.05
C GLU A 36 20.53 -16.15 2.68
N HIS A 37 21.29 -17.19 2.32
CA HIS A 37 22.74 -17.17 2.12
C HIS A 37 23.16 -17.94 0.88
N ARG A 38 22.61 -17.60 -0.29
CA ARG A 38 22.93 -18.25 -1.57
C ARG A 38 24.41 -18.17 -1.95
N GLU A 39 25.09 -17.13 -1.47
CA GLU A 39 26.53 -16.93 -1.62
C GLU A 39 27.38 -17.96 -0.89
N THR A 40 26.79 -18.75 0.01
CA THR A 40 27.50 -19.84 0.71
C THR A 40 27.62 -21.11 -0.13
N SER A 41 26.93 -21.19 -1.26
CA SER A 41 27.10 -22.30 -2.20
C SER A 41 28.48 -22.25 -2.87
N ASP A 42 29.18 -23.38 -2.89
CA ASP A 42 30.42 -23.57 -3.63
C ASP A 42 30.22 -23.63 -5.16
N ARG A 43 28.96 -23.64 -5.63
CA ARG A 43 28.56 -23.57 -7.04
C ARG A 43 28.11 -22.17 -7.48
N PHE A 44 28.10 -21.20 -6.58
CA PHE A 44 27.66 -19.84 -6.84
C PHE A 44 28.79 -18.85 -6.71
N GLN A 45 29.04 -18.06 -7.75
CA GLN A 45 30.02 -16.99 -7.74
C GLN A 45 29.32 -15.66 -8.05
N LEU A 46 29.16 -14.82 -7.02
CA LEU A 46 28.58 -13.49 -7.17
C LEU A 46 29.53 -12.56 -7.92
N LEU A 47 29.03 -11.83 -8.91
CA LEU A 47 29.76 -10.85 -9.70
C LEU A 47 29.36 -9.40 -9.39
N ASN A 48 28.55 -9.20 -8.37
CA ASN A 48 28.21 -7.86 -7.87
C ASN A 48 29.46 -7.09 -7.42
N GLY A 49 29.30 -5.77 -7.31
CA GLY A 49 30.37 -4.92 -6.78
C GLY A 49 30.55 -3.65 -7.58
N SER A 50 31.77 -3.12 -7.61
CA SER A 50 32.08 -1.89 -8.33
C SER A 50 32.50 -2.22 -9.75
N TRP A 51 31.66 -1.88 -10.72
CA TRP A 51 31.98 -2.08 -12.16
C TRP A 51 32.42 -0.76 -12.76
N LYS A 52 33.25 -0.78 -13.77
CA LYS A 52 33.54 0.37 -14.62
C LYS A 52 32.32 0.69 -15.47
N PHE A 53 32.00 1.97 -15.61
CA PHE A 53 30.76 2.41 -16.26
C PHE A 53 30.98 3.67 -17.10
N ARG A 54 30.38 3.71 -18.27
CA ARG A 54 30.32 4.92 -19.08
C ARG A 54 28.93 5.08 -19.67
N TYR A 55 28.30 6.22 -19.36
CA TYR A 55 27.03 6.62 -19.93
C TYR A 55 27.23 7.33 -21.26
N TYR A 56 26.38 7.03 -22.21
CA TYR A 56 26.26 7.70 -23.49
C TYR A 56 24.83 8.20 -23.65
N ALA A 57 24.65 9.49 -23.98
CA ALA A 57 23.34 10.11 -24.21
C ALA A 57 22.67 9.58 -25.49
N SER A 58 23.48 9.03 -26.39
CA SER A 58 22.99 8.39 -27.61
C SER A 58 23.83 7.14 -27.94
N ILE A 59 23.13 6.10 -28.39
CA ILE A 59 23.78 4.87 -28.90
C ILE A 59 24.74 5.16 -30.08
N TYR A 60 24.54 6.26 -30.78
CA TYR A 60 25.38 6.69 -31.87
C TYR A 60 26.74 7.28 -31.41
N ASP A 61 26.83 7.68 -30.13
CA ASP A 61 28.09 8.16 -29.54
C ASP A 61 29.04 7.00 -29.18
N LEU A 62 28.49 5.78 -29.06
CA LEU A 62 29.21 4.56 -28.83
C LEU A 62 29.80 4.02 -30.15
N GLN A 63 31.03 4.40 -30.46
CA GLN A 63 31.70 4.02 -31.72
C GLN A 63 32.84 3.02 -31.51
N ASP A 64 33.43 2.98 -30.33
CA ASP A 64 34.55 2.12 -29.99
C ASP A 64 34.10 0.74 -29.54
N ALA A 65 34.86 -0.29 -29.88
CA ALA A 65 34.63 -1.65 -29.42
C ALA A 65 35.06 -1.82 -27.93
N PHE A 66 34.37 -1.18 -27.02
CA PHE A 66 34.68 -1.14 -25.58
C PHE A 66 34.78 -2.53 -24.94
N TYR A 67 34.19 -3.55 -25.56
CA TYR A 67 34.19 -4.95 -25.14
C TYR A 67 35.47 -5.71 -25.48
N GLU A 68 36.41 -5.13 -26.23
CA GLU A 68 37.65 -5.79 -26.57
C GLU A 68 38.59 -5.91 -25.36
N VAL A 69 39.30 -7.04 -25.26
CA VAL A 69 40.30 -7.26 -24.22
C VAL A 69 41.43 -6.26 -24.38
N GLY A 70 41.72 -5.50 -23.31
CA GLY A 70 42.77 -4.48 -23.33
C GLY A 70 42.29 -3.09 -23.78
N TYR A 71 40.97 -2.89 -23.95
CA TYR A 71 40.38 -1.56 -24.16
C TYR A 71 40.79 -0.60 -23.04
N ASP A 72 41.19 0.62 -23.42
CA ASP A 72 41.55 1.67 -22.44
C ASP A 72 40.28 2.26 -21.78
N ALA A 73 39.90 1.70 -20.65
CA ALA A 73 38.78 2.14 -19.85
C ALA A 73 39.15 3.21 -18.81
N SER A 74 40.23 3.97 -18.99
CA SER A 74 40.68 5.03 -18.09
C SER A 74 39.68 6.19 -17.99
N ALA A 75 38.85 6.38 -19.02
CA ALA A 75 37.77 7.36 -19.07
C ALA A 75 36.42 6.86 -18.52
N PHE A 76 36.35 5.63 -18.01
CA PHE A 76 35.13 5.10 -17.38
C PHE A 76 35.13 5.47 -15.91
N ASP A 77 33.92 5.81 -15.42
CA ASP A 77 33.65 5.95 -14.00
C ASP A 77 33.48 4.59 -13.32
N SER A 78 33.07 4.59 -12.06
CA SER A 78 32.70 3.38 -11.34
C SER A 78 31.25 3.50 -10.86
N ILE A 79 30.48 2.42 -11.04
CA ILE A 79 29.11 2.30 -10.57
C ILE A 79 28.94 0.99 -9.79
N PRO A 80 28.15 0.94 -8.70
CA PRO A 80 27.82 -0.34 -8.07
C PRO A 80 26.89 -1.15 -8.99
N VAL A 81 27.03 -2.46 -8.97
CA VAL A 81 26.07 -3.41 -9.54
C VAL A 81 25.68 -4.37 -8.42
N PRO A 82 24.40 -4.52 -8.09
CA PRO A 82 23.21 -3.92 -8.74
C PRO A 82 23.06 -2.42 -8.49
N SER A 83 22.57 -1.68 -9.48
CA SER A 83 22.09 -0.30 -9.32
C SER A 83 21.38 0.20 -10.59
N VAL A 84 20.68 1.33 -10.44
CA VAL A 84 20.13 2.12 -11.55
C VAL A 84 20.98 3.38 -11.74
N TRP A 85 21.32 3.72 -12.98
CA TRP A 85 22.26 4.81 -13.22
C TRP A 85 21.73 6.21 -12.90
N GLN A 86 20.36 6.39 -12.89
CA GLN A 86 19.74 7.66 -12.53
C GLN A 86 20.05 8.07 -11.08
N ASN A 87 20.16 7.09 -10.16
CA ASN A 87 20.50 7.35 -8.76
C ASN A 87 21.99 7.70 -8.57
N HIS A 88 22.81 7.52 -9.61
CA HIS A 88 24.24 7.86 -9.62
C HIS A 88 24.56 9.12 -10.44
N GLY A 89 23.52 9.88 -10.83
CA GLY A 89 23.68 11.17 -11.50
C GLY A 89 23.84 11.11 -13.02
N TYR A 90 23.52 9.97 -13.62
CA TYR A 90 23.47 9.81 -15.08
C TYR A 90 22.03 9.84 -15.54
N ASP A 91 21.75 10.52 -16.67
CA ASP A 91 20.37 10.73 -17.13
C ASP A 91 19.50 11.47 -16.08
N HIS A 92 18.19 11.38 -16.19
CA HIS A 92 17.24 11.93 -15.24
C HIS A 92 16.16 10.90 -14.90
N HIS A 93 15.60 11.02 -13.70
CA HIS A 93 14.41 10.27 -13.32
C HIS A 93 13.22 10.79 -14.13
N GLN A 94 12.32 9.90 -14.47
CA GLN A 94 11.07 10.21 -15.15
C GLN A 94 9.95 9.37 -14.55
N TYR A 95 8.87 10.03 -14.15
CA TYR A 95 7.69 9.38 -13.62
C TYR A 95 6.47 9.65 -14.50
N THR A 96 5.89 8.61 -15.02
CA THR A 96 4.57 8.64 -15.66
C THR A 96 3.73 7.46 -15.16
N ASN A 97 2.43 7.69 -14.99
CA ASN A 97 1.46 6.63 -14.71
C ASN A 97 1.07 5.92 -16.03
N ILE A 98 0.32 6.61 -16.91
CA ILE A 98 -0.33 5.99 -18.07
C ILE A 98 0.28 6.36 -19.42
N ARG A 99 1.38 7.10 -19.46
CA ARG A 99 1.92 7.64 -20.70
C ARG A 99 3.29 7.11 -21.01
N TYR A 100 3.49 6.68 -22.28
CA TYR A 100 4.85 6.47 -22.74
C TYR A 100 5.63 7.78 -22.66
N PRO A 101 6.84 7.79 -22.09
CA PRO A 101 7.67 9.00 -22.05
C PRO A 101 8.41 9.27 -23.37
N PHE A 102 8.00 8.63 -24.44
CA PHE A 102 8.51 8.73 -25.81
C PHE A 102 7.39 8.58 -26.84
N PRO A 103 7.62 8.94 -28.12
CA PRO A 103 6.58 8.79 -29.16
C PRO A 103 6.12 7.34 -29.32
N ALA A 104 4.81 7.13 -29.30
CA ALA A 104 4.20 5.81 -29.42
C ALA A 104 4.16 5.36 -30.91
N ASP A 105 5.19 4.66 -31.35
CA ASP A 105 5.36 4.11 -32.71
C ASP A 105 5.98 2.70 -32.68
N PRO A 106 5.33 1.72 -32.00
CA PRO A 106 5.89 0.39 -31.81
C PRO A 106 6.15 -0.32 -33.16
N PRO A 107 7.28 -1.02 -33.35
CA PRO A 107 8.29 -1.36 -32.33
C PRO A 107 9.42 -0.33 -32.16
N TYR A 108 9.34 0.82 -32.83
CA TYR A 108 10.43 1.79 -32.90
C TYR A 108 10.55 2.62 -31.62
N VAL A 109 11.76 2.83 -31.13
CA VAL A 109 12.09 3.66 -29.97
C VAL A 109 12.88 4.91 -30.39
N PRO A 110 13.04 5.93 -29.48
CA PRO A 110 13.83 7.11 -29.82
C PRO A 110 15.23 6.74 -30.35
N LYS A 111 15.59 7.28 -31.51
CA LYS A 111 16.85 6.91 -32.18
C LYS A 111 18.10 7.26 -31.39
N GLU A 112 18.06 8.35 -30.61
CA GLU A 112 19.15 8.73 -29.71
C GLU A 112 19.24 7.88 -28.44
N ASN A 113 18.58 6.79 -28.39
CA ASN A 113 18.46 5.83 -27.31
C ASN A 113 19.67 5.84 -26.35
N PRO A 114 19.56 6.40 -25.15
CA PRO A 114 20.67 6.43 -24.20
C PRO A 114 21.13 5.02 -23.81
N CYS A 115 22.42 4.87 -23.48
CA CYS A 115 22.95 3.57 -23.10
C CYS A 115 24.07 3.66 -22.08
N GLY A 116 24.29 2.57 -21.34
CA GLY A 116 25.36 2.39 -20.37
C GLY A 116 26.29 1.23 -20.77
N ALA A 117 27.58 1.51 -20.93
CA ALA A 117 28.61 0.49 -21.13
C ALA A 117 29.24 0.12 -19.79
N TYR A 118 29.22 -1.16 -19.46
CA TYR A 118 29.73 -1.73 -18.21
C TYR A 118 30.89 -2.65 -18.50
N LEU A 119 31.96 -2.61 -17.66
CA LEU A 119 33.07 -3.52 -17.71
C LEU A 119 33.38 -4.05 -16.30
N TYR A 120 33.66 -5.36 -16.24
CA TYR A 120 34.05 -6.03 -15.02
C TYR A 120 35.08 -7.13 -15.26
N ASP A 121 36.17 -7.06 -14.54
CA ASP A 121 37.20 -8.12 -14.55
C ASP A 121 37.01 -9.01 -13.34
N PHE A 122 36.88 -10.32 -13.57
CA PHE A 122 36.73 -11.30 -12.51
C PHE A 122 37.64 -12.50 -12.69
N THR A 123 37.94 -13.16 -11.60
CA THR A 123 38.74 -14.38 -11.64
C THR A 123 37.83 -15.59 -11.72
N TYR A 124 38.09 -16.46 -12.68
CA TYR A 124 37.45 -17.77 -12.79
C TYR A 124 38.50 -18.86 -12.56
N GLN A 125 38.15 -19.87 -11.79
CA GLN A 125 38.98 -21.06 -11.59
C GLN A 125 38.22 -22.29 -12.07
N LYS A 126 38.76 -22.98 -13.05
CA LYS A 126 38.11 -24.15 -13.61
C LYS A 126 38.07 -25.30 -12.61
N ASP A 127 36.86 -25.78 -12.31
CA ASP A 127 36.60 -26.96 -11.47
C ASP A 127 36.32 -28.17 -12.36
N ALA A 128 37.11 -29.24 -12.19
CA ALA A 128 36.92 -30.48 -12.96
C ALA A 128 35.62 -31.20 -12.62
N THR A 129 35.03 -30.95 -11.45
CA THR A 129 33.76 -31.52 -11.02
C THR A 129 32.56 -30.72 -11.48
N ALA A 130 32.77 -29.44 -11.84
CA ALA A 130 31.78 -28.50 -12.34
C ALA A 130 32.37 -27.65 -13.50
N PRO A 131 32.62 -28.28 -14.66
CA PRO A 131 33.32 -27.61 -15.76
C PRO A 131 32.47 -26.62 -16.55
N ARG A 132 31.13 -26.63 -16.38
CA ARG A 132 30.24 -25.68 -17.05
C ARG A 132 30.05 -24.45 -16.20
N ALA A 133 29.81 -23.33 -16.85
CA ALA A 133 29.51 -22.06 -16.18
C ALA A 133 28.37 -21.35 -16.88
N PHE A 134 27.33 -21.01 -16.09
CA PHE A 134 26.17 -20.31 -16.56
C PHE A 134 26.10 -18.91 -15.94
N LEU A 135 26.17 -17.88 -16.80
CA LEU A 135 26.11 -16.48 -16.40
C LEU A 135 24.66 -16.03 -16.31
N ASN A 136 24.26 -15.55 -15.14
CA ASN A 136 22.91 -15.11 -14.85
C ASN A 136 22.85 -13.61 -14.61
N PHE A 137 21.86 -12.95 -15.20
CA PHE A 137 21.41 -11.61 -14.89
C PHE A 137 19.96 -11.70 -14.41
N GLU A 138 19.69 -11.36 -13.16
CA GLU A 138 18.31 -11.49 -12.58
C GLU A 138 17.40 -10.32 -12.95
N GLY A 139 17.96 -9.17 -13.37
CA GLY A 139 17.18 -8.03 -13.83
C GLY A 139 18.05 -6.96 -14.47
N VAL A 140 17.71 -6.57 -15.71
CA VAL A 140 18.38 -5.51 -16.48
C VAL A 140 17.35 -4.72 -17.29
N ALA A 141 17.24 -3.43 -17.10
CA ALA A 141 16.29 -2.56 -17.78
C ALA A 141 16.99 -1.61 -18.78
N SER A 142 16.52 -1.58 -20.07
CA SER A 142 15.37 -2.35 -20.63
C SER A 142 15.85 -3.58 -21.39
N CYS A 143 16.96 -3.50 -22.12
CA CYS A 143 17.58 -4.62 -22.83
C CYS A 143 19.10 -4.51 -22.80
N PHE A 144 19.79 -5.62 -23.07
CA PHE A 144 21.25 -5.62 -22.96
C PHE A 144 21.95 -6.61 -23.89
N TYR A 145 23.22 -6.28 -24.18
CA TYR A 145 24.17 -7.09 -24.95
C TYR A 145 25.30 -7.51 -24.06
N VAL A 146 25.79 -8.74 -24.23
CA VAL A 146 26.86 -9.33 -23.39
C VAL A 146 28.03 -9.81 -24.26
N TRP A 147 29.25 -9.48 -23.84
CA TRP A 147 30.49 -10.02 -24.37
C TRP A 147 31.34 -10.57 -23.23
N LEU A 148 32.04 -11.66 -23.49
CA LEU A 148 33.00 -12.23 -22.56
C LEU A 148 34.35 -12.48 -23.30
N ASN A 149 35.41 -11.90 -22.76
CA ASN A 149 36.74 -11.95 -23.39
C ASN A 149 36.75 -11.47 -24.85
N GLY A 150 36.00 -10.42 -25.17
CA GLY A 150 35.90 -9.82 -26.49
C GLY A 150 34.96 -10.57 -27.46
N GLN A 151 34.39 -11.69 -27.05
CA GLN A 151 33.48 -12.48 -27.88
C GLN A 151 32.01 -12.19 -27.50
N PHE A 152 31.18 -12.01 -28.53
CA PHE A 152 29.74 -11.82 -28.32
C PHE A 152 29.09 -13.08 -27.74
N VAL A 153 28.46 -12.96 -26.59
CA VAL A 153 27.74 -14.03 -25.90
C VAL A 153 26.25 -14.02 -26.29
N GLY A 154 25.59 -12.84 -26.21
CA GLY A 154 24.18 -12.77 -26.54
C GLY A 154 23.53 -11.42 -26.27
N TYR A 155 22.19 -11.42 -26.44
CA TYR A 155 21.27 -10.31 -26.21
C TYR A 155 20.04 -10.81 -25.45
N SER A 156 19.48 -9.97 -24.59
CA SER A 156 18.20 -10.26 -23.91
C SER A 156 17.45 -9.00 -23.57
N GLN A 157 16.13 -9.13 -23.43
CA GLN A 157 15.22 -8.14 -22.92
C GLN A 157 14.26 -8.77 -21.88
N VAL A 158 13.24 -8.05 -21.43
CA VAL A 158 12.34 -8.34 -20.31
C VAL A 158 13.02 -8.04 -18.98
N ALA A 159 12.80 -6.80 -18.50
CA ALA A 159 13.60 -6.18 -17.46
C ALA A 159 13.61 -6.97 -16.13
N HIS A 160 12.49 -7.50 -15.69
CA HIS A 160 12.35 -8.17 -14.39
C HIS A 160 12.43 -9.70 -14.47
N SER A 161 13.01 -10.23 -15.54
CA SER A 161 13.19 -11.67 -15.74
C SER A 161 14.65 -12.08 -15.81
N THR A 162 14.94 -13.26 -15.27
CA THR A 162 16.30 -13.82 -15.30
C THR A 162 16.70 -14.19 -16.73
N SER A 163 17.87 -13.75 -17.15
CA SER A 163 18.53 -14.16 -18.40
C SER A 163 19.77 -14.97 -18.10
N GLU A 164 19.82 -16.22 -18.54
CA GLU A 164 20.93 -17.15 -18.31
C GLU A 164 21.63 -17.46 -19.63
N PHE A 165 22.99 -17.49 -19.61
CA PHE A 165 23.85 -17.77 -20.78
C PHE A 165 24.87 -18.86 -20.45
N ASP A 166 24.99 -19.89 -21.28
CA ASP A 166 26.13 -20.83 -21.19
C ASP A 166 27.41 -20.15 -21.70
N VAL A 167 28.23 -19.76 -20.74
CA VAL A 167 29.51 -19.08 -21.03
C VAL A 167 30.74 -20.00 -20.98
N THR A 168 30.57 -21.29 -20.83
CA THR A 168 31.62 -22.31 -20.65
C THR A 168 32.72 -22.19 -21.70
N LYS A 169 32.37 -22.02 -22.97
CA LYS A 169 33.34 -21.91 -24.08
C LYS A 169 34.06 -20.57 -24.18
N PHE A 170 33.53 -19.52 -23.51
CA PHE A 170 34.07 -18.18 -23.56
C PHE A 170 35.03 -17.89 -22.39
N LEU A 171 34.95 -18.69 -21.30
CA LEU A 171 35.78 -18.52 -20.11
C LEU A 171 37.19 -19.10 -20.28
N GLN A 172 38.15 -18.45 -19.63
CA GLN A 172 39.50 -18.92 -19.45
C GLN A 172 39.85 -19.02 -17.97
N ASP A 173 40.79 -19.90 -17.64
CA ASP A 173 41.28 -19.98 -16.25
C ASP A 173 42.07 -18.73 -15.90
N GLY A 174 41.79 -18.13 -14.74
CA GLY A 174 42.36 -16.84 -14.35
C GLY A 174 41.39 -15.67 -14.62
N THR A 175 41.94 -14.53 -15.08
CA THR A 175 41.16 -13.29 -15.28
C THR A 175 40.33 -13.35 -16.55
N ASN A 176 39.05 -12.99 -16.42
CA ASN A 176 38.09 -12.87 -17.51
C ASN A 176 37.56 -11.44 -17.57
N HIS A 177 37.31 -10.95 -18.76
CA HIS A 177 36.80 -9.61 -19.05
C HIS A 177 35.35 -9.68 -19.52
N LEU A 178 34.39 -9.25 -18.65
CA LEU A 178 32.97 -9.17 -18.95
C LEU A 178 32.63 -7.75 -19.38
N ALA A 179 31.95 -7.61 -20.51
CA ALA A 179 31.40 -6.34 -20.99
C ALA A 179 29.90 -6.46 -21.23
N VAL A 180 29.15 -5.46 -20.77
CA VAL A 180 27.69 -5.40 -20.94
C VAL A 180 27.33 -4.02 -21.48
N LEU A 181 26.44 -3.97 -22.46
CA LEU A 181 25.83 -2.74 -22.93
C LEU A 181 24.33 -2.80 -22.60
N VAL A 182 23.84 -1.85 -21.83
CA VAL A 182 22.44 -1.70 -21.47
C VAL A 182 21.86 -0.51 -22.24
N LEU A 183 20.73 -0.70 -22.92
CA LEU A 183 19.98 0.37 -23.61
C LEU A 183 18.82 0.83 -22.75
N LYS A 184 18.53 2.14 -22.79
CA LYS A 184 17.41 2.75 -22.07
C LYS A 184 16.07 2.25 -22.62
N TRP A 185 15.93 2.11 -23.93
CA TRP A 185 14.70 1.74 -24.60
C TRP A 185 14.90 0.56 -25.56
N CYS A 186 13.86 -0.27 -25.66
CA CYS A 186 13.73 -1.28 -26.70
C CYS A 186 12.23 -1.44 -27.05
N ASP A 187 11.91 -2.24 -28.05
CA ASP A 187 10.53 -2.60 -28.41
C ASP A 187 9.73 -3.16 -27.21
N GLY A 188 10.41 -3.86 -26.31
CA GLY A 188 9.86 -4.32 -25.02
C GLY A 188 9.42 -3.18 -24.09
N SER A 189 9.93 -1.96 -24.24
CA SER A 189 9.55 -0.80 -23.42
C SER A 189 8.08 -0.38 -23.61
N TYR A 190 7.44 -0.78 -24.70
CA TYR A 190 5.99 -0.62 -24.90
C TYR A 190 5.14 -1.56 -24.07
N MET A 191 5.76 -2.61 -23.51
CA MET A 191 5.14 -3.64 -22.67
C MET A 191 5.66 -3.60 -21.24
N GLU A 192 6.42 -2.56 -20.88
CA GLU A 192 6.98 -2.28 -19.55
C GLU A 192 6.62 -0.84 -19.16
N ASP A 193 5.33 -0.50 -19.24
CA ASP A 193 4.79 0.86 -19.03
C ASP A 193 4.06 0.98 -17.68
N GLN A 194 4.63 0.37 -16.66
CA GLN A 194 4.06 0.35 -15.30
C GLN A 194 4.04 1.76 -14.67
N ASP A 195 3.09 1.97 -13.76
CA ASP A 195 2.98 3.18 -12.93
C ASP A 195 4.14 3.27 -11.93
N MET A 196 5.31 3.67 -12.42
CA MET A 196 6.51 3.82 -11.61
C MET A 196 7.54 4.72 -12.27
N PHE A 197 8.60 5.11 -11.55
CA PHE A 197 9.74 5.80 -12.15
C PHE A 197 10.38 4.95 -13.24
N ARG A 198 10.81 5.57 -14.33
CA ARG A 198 11.59 4.92 -15.39
C ARG A 198 13.05 4.98 -15.01
N MET A 199 13.63 3.85 -14.67
CA MET A 199 15.04 3.71 -14.27
C MET A 199 15.69 2.61 -15.07
N ASN A 200 17.01 2.67 -15.24
CA ASN A 200 17.76 1.75 -16.09
C ASN A 200 19.08 1.33 -15.48
N GLY A 201 19.55 0.16 -15.85
CA GLY A 201 20.81 -0.41 -15.39
C GLY A 201 20.69 -1.90 -15.10
N ILE A 202 21.75 -2.47 -14.56
CA ILE A 202 21.78 -3.83 -14.01
C ILE A 202 21.33 -3.70 -12.56
N PHE A 203 20.03 -3.94 -12.30
CA PHE A 203 19.41 -3.59 -11.00
C PHE A 203 19.17 -4.77 -10.07
N ARG A 204 19.38 -6.02 -10.56
CA ARG A 204 19.40 -7.23 -9.73
C ARG A 204 20.73 -7.94 -9.86
N ASP A 205 20.94 -9.00 -9.10
CA ASP A 205 22.23 -9.70 -9.01
C ASP A 205 22.73 -10.27 -10.33
N VAL A 206 24.05 -10.25 -10.48
CA VAL A 206 24.79 -10.94 -11.56
C VAL A 206 25.69 -11.99 -10.94
N TYR A 207 25.62 -13.22 -11.44
CA TYR A 207 26.43 -14.33 -10.90
C TYR A 207 26.71 -15.44 -11.92
N LEU A 208 27.70 -16.26 -11.62
CA LEU A 208 27.96 -17.51 -12.31
C LEU A 208 27.50 -18.69 -11.47
N LEU A 209 26.86 -19.65 -12.13
CA LEU A 209 26.64 -20.99 -11.58
C LEU A 209 27.65 -21.98 -12.20
N HIS A 210 28.39 -22.65 -11.31
CA HIS A 210 29.31 -23.71 -11.73
C HIS A 210 28.57 -25.05 -11.75
N ARG A 211 28.49 -25.72 -12.89
CA ARG A 211 27.65 -26.89 -13.05
C ARG A 211 28.51 -28.10 -13.53
N PRO A 212 28.14 -29.32 -13.08
CA PRO A 212 28.71 -30.54 -13.63
C PRO A 212 28.43 -30.66 -15.14
N GLU A 213 29.23 -31.50 -15.84
CA GLU A 213 29.01 -31.83 -17.27
C GLU A 213 27.60 -32.37 -17.50
N GLN A 214 27.15 -33.27 -16.63
CA GLN A 214 25.79 -33.80 -16.59
C GLN A 214 25.10 -33.30 -15.31
N CYS A 215 24.03 -32.59 -15.44
CA CYS A 215 23.27 -31.98 -14.32
C CYS A 215 21.79 -31.95 -14.61
N ILE A 216 21.00 -31.70 -13.58
CA ILE A 216 19.58 -31.38 -13.73
C ILE A 216 19.48 -30.00 -14.38
N GLU A 217 18.81 -29.90 -15.52
CA GLU A 217 18.54 -28.63 -16.19
C GLU A 217 17.35 -27.92 -15.54
N ASP A 218 16.24 -28.66 -15.39
CA ASP A 218 15.00 -28.14 -14.87
C ASP A 218 14.19 -29.21 -14.14
N TYR A 219 13.35 -28.79 -13.20
CA TYR A 219 12.41 -29.67 -12.53
C TYR A 219 11.10 -28.93 -12.22
N PHE A 220 10.01 -29.71 -12.12
CA PHE A 220 8.69 -29.19 -11.76
C PHE A 220 8.08 -30.06 -10.66
N ILE A 221 7.75 -29.44 -9.52
CA ILE A 221 7.13 -30.08 -8.36
C ILE A 221 5.63 -29.82 -8.42
N THR A 222 4.85 -30.88 -8.27
CA THR A 222 3.39 -30.80 -8.12
C THR A 222 2.92 -31.61 -6.92
N THR A 223 1.81 -31.19 -6.31
CA THR A 223 1.24 -31.88 -5.14
C THR A 223 -0.24 -32.17 -5.39
N ASP A 224 -0.67 -33.38 -5.02
CA ASP A 224 -2.07 -33.80 -5.10
C ASP A 224 -2.47 -34.45 -3.75
N ILE A 225 -3.64 -34.09 -3.19
CA ILE A 225 -4.10 -34.54 -1.87
C ILE A 225 -5.18 -35.60 -2.03
N HIS A 226 -5.00 -36.74 -1.36
CA HIS A 226 -5.90 -37.91 -1.45
C HIS A 226 -6.34 -38.35 -0.05
N GLY A 227 -7.20 -37.58 0.59
CA GLY A 227 -7.67 -37.87 1.95
C GLY A 227 -6.54 -37.76 2.99
N SER A 228 -6.13 -38.90 3.57
CA SER A 228 -5.03 -38.98 4.55
C SER A 228 -3.64 -39.13 3.91
N THR A 229 -3.52 -39.04 2.61
CA THR A 229 -2.23 -39.07 1.90
C THR A 229 -2.10 -37.90 0.95
N ALA A 230 -0.87 -37.54 0.62
CA ALA A 230 -0.58 -36.66 -0.50
C ALA A 230 0.52 -37.28 -1.37
N GLU A 231 0.49 -36.92 -2.63
CA GLU A 231 1.52 -37.26 -3.61
C GLU A 231 2.35 -36.04 -3.91
N VAL A 232 3.66 -36.15 -3.81
CA VAL A 232 4.62 -35.15 -4.26
C VAL A 232 5.29 -35.68 -5.52
N ALA A 233 4.88 -35.18 -6.67
CA ALA A 233 5.43 -35.57 -7.96
C ALA A 233 6.54 -34.58 -8.38
N VAL A 234 7.63 -35.09 -8.92
CA VAL A 234 8.79 -34.33 -9.41
C VAL A 234 9.08 -34.76 -10.83
N ARG A 235 8.86 -33.87 -11.78
CA ARG A 235 9.21 -34.05 -13.20
C ARG A 235 10.56 -33.41 -13.46
N LEU A 236 11.44 -34.05 -14.28
CA LEU A 236 12.82 -33.65 -14.44
C LEU A 236 13.22 -33.58 -15.92
N ARG A 237 14.08 -32.60 -16.25
CA ARG A 237 14.85 -32.54 -17.49
C ARG A 237 16.33 -32.41 -17.16
N TYR A 238 17.18 -33.13 -17.88
CA TYR A 238 18.63 -33.10 -17.70
C TYR A 238 19.29 -32.35 -18.83
N TYR A 239 20.42 -31.68 -18.53
CA TYR A 239 21.26 -31.05 -19.52
C TYR A 239 22.07 -32.14 -20.27
N ASP A 240 21.92 -32.19 -21.60
CA ASP A 240 22.49 -33.19 -22.54
C ASP A 240 22.04 -34.62 -22.30
N SER A 241 22.27 -35.19 -21.14
CA SER A 241 21.98 -36.62 -20.86
C SER A 241 21.64 -36.86 -19.39
N ALA A 242 20.85 -37.90 -19.13
CA ALA A 242 20.45 -38.26 -17.78
C ALA A 242 21.67 -38.63 -16.90
N VAL A 243 21.61 -38.21 -15.66
CA VAL A 243 22.56 -38.55 -14.59
C VAL A 243 21.87 -39.31 -13.47
N ALA A 244 22.56 -40.20 -12.79
CA ALA A 244 22.04 -40.92 -11.65
C ALA A 244 21.55 -39.92 -10.58
N THR A 245 20.23 -39.90 -10.33
CA THR A 245 19.60 -38.93 -9.44
C THR A 245 18.85 -39.67 -8.34
N ARG A 246 18.98 -39.19 -7.11
CA ARG A 246 18.16 -39.61 -5.97
C ARG A 246 17.37 -38.41 -5.49
N ILE A 247 16.07 -38.58 -5.32
CA ILE A 247 15.15 -37.57 -4.81
C ILE A 247 14.69 -37.98 -3.42
N THR A 248 14.95 -37.16 -2.41
CA THR A 248 14.59 -37.43 -1.02
C THR A 248 13.79 -36.30 -0.44
N LEU A 249 12.63 -36.60 0.14
CA LEU A 249 11.77 -35.64 0.85
C LEU A 249 11.96 -35.80 2.36
N TYR A 250 12.20 -34.68 3.05
CA TYR A 250 12.33 -34.63 4.51
C TYR A 250 11.20 -33.79 5.10
N ASP A 251 10.74 -34.15 6.29
CA ASP A 251 9.86 -33.29 7.11
C ASP A 251 10.65 -32.13 7.72
N ALA A 252 9.96 -31.23 8.42
CA ALA A 252 10.58 -30.06 9.08
C ALA A 252 11.54 -30.43 10.21
N ALA A 253 11.43 -31.65 10.77
CA ALA A 253 12.34 -32.18 11.78
C ALA A 253 13.60 -32.83 11.15
N GLY A 254 13.67 -32.92 9.83
CA GLY A 254 14.76 -33.57 9.10
C GLY A 254 14.61 -35.10 8.96
N THR A 255 13.43 -35.65 9.24
CA THR A 255 13.15 -37.08 9.06
C THR A 255 12.85 -37.38 7.61
N ILE A 256 13.38 -38.48 7.07
CA ILE A 256 13.07 -38.89 5.70
C ILE A 256 11.62 -39.36 5.62
N VAL A 257 10.84 -38.70 4.79
CA VAL A 257 9.45 -39.07 4.45
C VAL A 257 9.44 -40.11 3.32
N GLY A 258 10.28 -39.89 2.30
CA GLY A 258 10.43 -40.82 1.19
C GLY A 258 11.71 -40.55 0.38
N SER A 259 12.17 -41.60 -0.34
CA SER A 259 13.33 -41.47 -1.21
C SER A 259 13.15 -42.35 -2.45
N VAL A 260 13.29 -41.77 -3.63
CA VAL A 260 13.02 -42.41 -4.93
C VAL A 260 14.08 -42.10 -5.96
N THR A 261 14.11 -42.89 -7.03
CA THR A 261 14.92 -42.59 -8.22
C THR A 261 13.97 -42.30 -9.39
N PRO A 262 14.20 -41.22 -10.18
CA PRO A 262 13.35 -40.89 -11.33
C PRO A 262 13.34 -42.01 -12.38
N VAL A 263 12.21 -42.22 -13.04
CA VAL A 263 12.02 -43.12 -14.16
C VAL A 263 11.73 -42.37 -15.45
N GLU A 264 12.04 -42.95 -16.59
CA GLU A 264 11.72 -42.31 -17.88
C GLU A 264 10.21 -42.20 -18.10
N ALA A 265 9.75 -41.06 -18.58
CA ALA A 265 8.41 -40.70 -18.96
C ALA A 265 8.37 -40.24 -20.43
N PRO A 266 8.45 -41.17 -21.41
CA PRO A 266 8.63 -40.80 -22.81
C PRO A 266 7.48 -40.00 -23.42
N ASP A 267 6.31 -40.00 -22.78
CA ASP A 267 5.13 -39.24 -23.22
C ASP A 267 5.16 -37.75 -22.77
N ASP A 268 6.05 -37.41 -21.83
CA ASP A 268 6.26 -36.01 -21.41
C ASP A 268 7.55 -35.45 -22.05
N ALA A 269 7.37 -34.82 -23.22
CA ALA A 269 8.50 -34.26 -23.95
C ALA A 269 9.19 -33.09 -23.23
N ALA A 270 8.49 -32.38 -22.36
CA ALA A 270 9.04 -31.25 -21.60
C ALA A 270 9.86 -31.72 -20.40
N PHE A 271 9.44 -32.79 -19.75
CA PHE A 271 10.10 -33.40 -18.59
C PHE A 271 10.14 -34.93 -18.73
N PRO A 272 11.14 -35.46 -19.46
CA PRO A 272 11.18 -36.86 -19.81
C PRO A 272 11.49 -37.83 -18.66
N TYR A 273 11.63 -37.31 -17.42
CA TYR A 273 11.84 -38.15 -16.22
C TYR A 273 10.85 -37.75 -15.13
N HIS A 274 10.35 -38.76 -14.38
CA HIS A 274 9.33 -38.57 -13.38
C HIS A 274 9.61 -39.38 -12.10
N ALA A 275 9.26 -38.83 -10.95
CA ALA A 275 9.33 -39.47 -9.64
C ALA A 275 8.15 -39.06 -8.78
N GLU A 276 7.68 -39.95 -7.93
CA GLU A 276 6.55 -39.71 -7.01
C GLU A 276 6.91 -40.19 -5.59
N ILE A 277 6.57 -39.36 -4.60
CA ILE A 277 6.72 -39.65 -3.17
C ILE A 277 5.36 -39.51 -2.51
N THR A 278 4.86 -40.58 -1.93
CA THR A 278 3.64 -40.56 -1.11
C THR A 278 3.94 -40.09 0.30
N VAL A 279 3.23 -39.11 0.79
CA VAL A 279 3.29 -38.58 2.16
C VAL A 279 2.04 -39.03 2.90
N VAL A 280 2.19 -39.77 4.01
CA VAL A 280 1.09 -40.20 4.86
C VAL A 280 0.84 -39.16 5.95
N ASP A 281 -0.43 -38.85 6.17
CA ASP A 281 -0.88 -37.78 7.10
C ASP A 281 -0.10 -36.45 6.90
N PRO A 282 -0.15 -35.84 5.69
CA PRO A 282 0.64 -34.69 5.35
C PRO A 282 0.23 -33.46 6.18
N THR A 283 1.22 -32.70 6.64
CA THR A 283 0.98 -31.34 7.12
C THR A 283 0.92 -30.41 5.91
N LEU A 284 -0.23 -29.74 5.73
CA LEU A 284 -0.49 -28.92 4.56
C LEU A 284 0.06 -27.50 4.74
N TRP A 285 0.48 -26.89 3.65
CA TRP A 285 0.89 -25.49 3.60
C TRP A 285 -0.31 -24.56 3.41
N ASN A 286 -0.39 -23.50 4.18
CA ASN A 286 -1.30 -22.36 3.97
C ASN A 286 -0.68 -21.07 4.53
N ALA A 287 -1.30 -19.92 4.28
CA ALA A 287 -0.77 -18.62 4.69
C ALA A 287 -0.74 -18.39 6.22
N GLU A 288 -1.53 -19.13 7.01
CA GLU A 288 -1.57 -19.03 8.47
C GLU A 288 -0.61 -20.02 9.14
N GLN A 289 -0.40 -21.19 8.52
CA GLN A 289 0.50 -22.25 8.97
C GLN A 289 1.37 -22.72 7.79
N PRO A 290 2.44 -21.98 7.44
CA PRO A 290 3.25 -22.26 6.25
C PRO A 290 4.24 -23.41 6.46
N TYR A 291 3.75 -24.63 6.57
CA TYR A 291 4.58 -25.82 6.76
C TYR A 291 5.28 -26.22 5.47
N LEU A 292 6.60 -26.38 5.54
CA LEU A 292 7.44 -26.73 4.39
C LEU A 292 8.23 -28.01 4.64
N TYR A 293 8.15 -28.92 3.68
CA TYR A 293 9.07 -30.05 3.54
C TYR A 293 10.35 -29.60 2.83
N THR A 294 11.43 -30.36 3.00
CA THR A 294 12.69 -30.14 2.25
C THR A 294 12.85 -31.24 1.20
N LEU A 295 12.91 -30.84 -0.06
CA LEU A 295 13.22 -31.71 -1.19
C LEU A 295 14.70 -31.62 -1.51
N VAL A 296 15.38 -32.75 -1.64
CA VAL A 296 16.79 -32.83 -2.02
C VAL A 296 16.91 -33.69 -3.27
N LEU A 297 17.48 -33.13 -4.33
CA LEU A 297 17.81 -33.83 -5.57
C LEU A 297 19.31 -34.02 -5.60
N ASP A 298 19.76 -35.23 -5.33
CA ASP A 298 21.20 -35.58 -5.29
C ASP A 298 21.64 -36.24 -6.60
N THR A 299 22.70 -35.72 -7.18
CA THR A 299 23.49 -36.34 -8.28
C THR A 299 24.92 -36.56 -7.80
N PRO A 300 25.77 -37.29 -8.53
CA PRO A 300 27.15 -37.54 -8.09
C PRO A 300 28.01 -36.32 -7.80
N ASN A 301 27.74 -35.19 -8.45
CA ASN A 301 28.56 -33.98 -8.35
C ASN A 301 27.78 -32.71 -7.98
N GLU A 302 26.48 -32.83 -7.75
CA GLU A 302 25.59 -31.68 -7.46
C GLU A 302 24.38 -32.10 -6.65
N THR A 303 24.05 -31.24 -5.70
CA THR A 303 22.80 -31.34 -4.92
C THR A 303 21.99 -30.06 -5.09
N ILE A 304 20.69 -30.21 -5.36
CA ILE A 304 19.71 -29.13 -5.33
C ILE A 304 18.85 -29.33 -4.09
N THR A 305 18.74 -28.31 -3.28
CA THR A 305 17.85 -28.29 -2.09
C THR A 305 16.75 -27.27 -2.33
N ASP A 306 15.50 -27.69 -2.22
CA ASP A 306 14.32 -26.84 -2.38
C ASP A 306 13.28 -27.08 -1.28
N ARG A 307 12.26 -26.24 -1.19
CA ARG A 307 11.17 -26.32 -0.24
C ARG A 307 9.87 -26.73 -0.94
N VAL A 308 9.09 -27.57 -0.29
CA VAL A 308 7.81 -28.05 -0.82
C VAL A 308 6.72 -27.78 0.21
N GLY A 309 5.72 -26.98 -0.19
CA GLY A 309 4.46 -26.86 0.53
C GLY A 309 3.39 -27.71 -0.14
N ILE A 310 2.85 -28.69 0.58
CA ILE A 310 1.77 -29.53 0.06
C ILE A 310 0.45 -28.77 0.15
N ARG A 311 -0.15 -28.46 -0.98
CA ARG A 311 -1.42 -27.73 -1.07
C ARG A 311 -2.13 -27.98 -2.38
N GLU A 312 -3.44 -27.72 -2.39
CA GLU A 312 -4.32 -27.68 -3.57
C GLU A 312 -5.05 -26.37 -3.66
N VAL A 313 -5.32 -25.90 -4.89
CA VAL A 313 -6.07 -24.67 -5.17
C VAL A 313 -7.09 -24.93 -6.25
N HIS A 314 -8.33 -24.51 -6.05
CA HIS A 314 -9.37 -24.59 -7.08
C HIS A 314 -10.47 -23.53 -6.87
N VAL A 315 -11.25 -23.30 -7.91
CA VAL A 315 -12.48 -22.49 -7.85
C VAL A 315 -13.69 -23.44 -7.80
N ALA A 316 -14.58 -23.21 -6.86
CA ALA A 316 -15.88 -23.85 -6.79
C ALA A 316 -16.91 -22.90 -6.18
N ASN A 317 -18.16 -22.96 -6.62
CA ASN A 317 -19.26 -22.12 -6.10
C ASN A 317 -18.92 -20.63 -6.05
N ASN A 318 -18.21 -20.13 -7.04
CA ASN A 318 -17.71 -18.74 -7.13
C ASN A 318 -16.82 -18.32 -5.95
N GLN A 319 -16.10 -19.26 -5.35
CA GLN A 319 -15.12 -19.02 -4.28
C GLN A 319 -13.79 -19.67 -4.65
N ILE A 320 -12.70 -19.16 -4.07
CA ILE A 320 -11.37 -19.76 -4.16
C ILE A 320 -11.16 -20.63 -2.92
N TYR A 321 -10.76 -21.87 -3.15
CA TYR A 321 -10.45 -22.85 -2.11
C TYR A 321 -8.96 -23.18 -2.10
N VAL A 322 -8.39 -23.19 -0.91
CA VAL A 322 -7.05 -23.74 -0.64
C VAL A 322 -7.22 -24.86 0.38
N ASN A 323 -6.75 -26.07 0.05
CA ASN A 323 -6.87 -27.25 0.91
C ASN A 323 -8.32 -27.53 1.36
N GLY A 324 -9.28 -27.23 0.50
CA GLY A 324 -10.71 -27.42 0.79
C GLY A 324 -11.36 -26.35 1.68
N GLN A 325 -10.62 -25.32 2.10
CA GLN A 325 -11.15 -24.16 2.82
C GLN A 325 -11.33 -22.99 1.86
N SER A 326 -12.47 -22.31 1.93
CA SER A 326 -12.69 -21.03 1.23
C SER A 326 -11.84 -19.96 1.87
N ILE A 327 -11.15 -19.15 1.07
CA ILE A 327 -10.27 -18.10 1.54
C ILE A 327 -10.75 -16.72 1.09
N LYS A 328 -10.35 -15.69 1.86
CA LYS A 328 -10.47 -14.28 1.48
C LYS A 328 -9.10 -13.62 1.43
N PHE A 329 -8.82 -12.86 0.37
CA PHE A 329 -7.58 -12.10 0.28
C PHE A 329 -7.66 -10.80 1.10
N HIS A 330 -6.70 -10.65 1.99
CA HIS A 330 -6.34 -9.42 2.68
C HIS A 330 -4.99 -8.98 2.10
N GLY A 331 -5.02 -8.50 0.85
CA GLY A 331 -3.83 -8.37 0.02
C GLY A 331 -3.32 -6.95 -0.11
N VAL A 332 -2.07 -6.84 -0.57
CA VAL A 332 -1.43 -5.59 -0.95
C VAL A 332 -0.67 -5.77 -2.27
N ASN A 333 -0.71 -4.77 -3.13
CA ASN A 333 0.14 -4.64 -4.30
C ASN A 333 1.53 -4.17 -3.86
N ARG A 334 2.59 -4.72 -4.43
CA ARG A 334 3.96 -4.35 -4.07
C ARG A 334 4.83 -4.14 -5.28
N HIS A 335 5.32 -2.91 -5.44
CA HIS A 335 6.46 -2.59 -6.30
C HIS A 335 7.79 -2.79 -5.58
N GLU A 336 8.84 -3.15 -6.31
CA GLU A 336 10.22 -3.05 -5.83
C GLU A 336 10.67 -1.59 -5.89
N SER A 337 10.71 -0.92 -4.75
CA SER A 337 11.11 0.48 -4.64
C SER A 337 11.87 0.78 -3.36
N ASP A 338 12.95 1.54 -3.48
CA ASP A 338 13.74 2.08 -2.38
C ASP A 338 14.13 3.53 -2.70
N PRO A 339 14.02 4.47 -1.75
CA PRO A 339 14.25 5.89 -2.03
C PRO A 339 15.70 6.24 -2.40
N VAL A 340 16.65 5.38 -2.07
CA VAL A 340 18.09 5.59 -2.31
C VAL A 340 18.60 4.76 -3.48
N THR A 341 18.16 3.51 -3.58
CA THR A 341 18.66 2.56 -4.57
C THR A 341 17.72 2.34 -5.77
N GLY A 342 16.52 2.96 -5.74
CA GLY A 342 15.54 2.80 -6.82
C GLY A 342 15.00 1.36 -6.88
N TYR A 343 15.08 0.71 -8.05
CA TYR A 343 14.65 -0.68 -8.22
C TYR A 343 15.63 -1.71 -7.65
N ALA A 344 16.86 -1.31 -7.34
CA ALA A 344 17.85 -2.22 -6.78
C ALA A 344 17.57 -2.51 -5.31
N VAL A 345 16.47 -3.23 -5.06
CA VAL A 345 16.02 -3.61 -3.73
C VAL A 345 16.73 -4.87 -3.27
N GLY A 346 17.51 -4.76 -2.19
CA GLY A 346 18.26 -5.87 -1.64
C GLY A 346 17.45 -6.78 -0.72
N PHE A 347 18.04 -7.93 -0.37
CA PHE A 347 17.43 -8.97 0.48
C PHE A 347 16.87 -8.42 1.82
N GLU A 348 17.65 -7.59 2.53
CA GLU A 348 17.24 -7.04 3.83
C GLU A 348 16.02 -6.11 3.74
N GLN A 349 15.94 -5.32 2.66
CA GLN A 349 14.77 -4.46 2.45
C GLN A 349 13.53 -5.29 2.10
N THR A 350 13.66 -6.29 1.23
CA THR A 350 12.58 -7.24 0.92
C THR A 350 12.08 -7.94 2.19
N LYS A 351 13.00 -8.43 3.03
CA LYS A 351 12.66 -9.06 4.31
C LYS A 351 11.97 -8.10 5.28
N LYS A 352 12.40 -6.83 5.32
CA LYS A 352 11.75 -5.77 6.12
C LYS A 352 10.32 -5.51 5.65
N ASP A 353 10.11 -5.40 4.36
CA ASP A 353 8.77 -5.21 3.77
C ASP A 353 7.84 -6.38 4.16
N LEU A 354 8.26 -7.61 3.92
CA LEU A 354 7.48 -8.82 4.25
C LEU A 354 7.17 -8.92 5.75
N LEU A 355 8.13 -8.56 6.62
CA LEU A 355 7.92 -8.49 8.06
C LEU A 355 6.83 -7.48 8.42
N MET A 356 6.86 -6.29 7.82
CA MET A 356 5.88 -5.24 8.09
C MET A 356 4.51 -5.63 7.55
N ILE A 357 4.42 -6.14 6.34
CA ILE A 357 3.19 -6.63 5.72
C ILE A 357 2.55 -7.69 6.63
N LYS A 358 3.31 -8.69 7.08
CA LYS A 358 2.79 -9.76 7.96
C LYS A 358 2.32 -9.24 9.32
N LYS A 359 3.04 -8.30 9.93
CA LYS A 359 2.68 -7.69 11.22
C LYS A 359 1.41 -6.84 11.17
N HIS A 360 0.94 -6.49 9.97
CA HIS A 360 -0.27 -5.70 9.75
C HIS A 360 -1.43 -6.52 9.19
N ASN A 361 -1.42 -7.85 9.41
CA ASN A 361 -2.52 -8.79 9.11
C ASN A 361 -2.80 -9.06 7.62
N PHE A 362 -1.88 -8.72 6.73
CA PHE A 362 -1.97 -9.16 5.34
C PHE A 362 -1.72 -10.67 5.23
N ASN A 363 -2.47 -11.34 4.36
CA ASN A 363 -2.29 -12.73 4.01
C ASN A 363 -1.84 -12.96 2.56
N ALA A 364 -1.86 -11.91 1.73
CA ALA A 364 -1.59 -12.03 0.29
C ALA A 364 -0.81 -10.84 -0.26
N ILE A 365 -0.04 -11.08 -1.33
CA ILE A 365 0.70 -10.06 -2.07
C ILE A 365 0.49 -10.29 -3.57
N ARG A 366 0.19 -9.21 -4.33
CA ARG A 366 0.31 -9.21 -5.80
C ARG A 366 1.63 -8.55 -6.17
N THR A 367 2.44 -9.24 -6.95
CA THR A 367 3.69 -8.70 -7.48
C THR A 367 3.37 -7.75 -8.62
N SER A 368 3.10 -6.51 -8.29
CA SER A 368 2.70 -5.48 -9.26
C SER A 368 3.92 -4.77 -9.85
N HIS A 369 4.12 -4.73 -11.17
CA HIS A 369 3.37 -5.48 -12.21
C HIS A 369 4.37 -6.31 -13.01
N TYR A 370 5.17 -7.10 -12.29
CA TYR A 370 6.28 -7.91 -12.81
C TYR A 370 6.71 -8.95 -11.77
N PRO A 371 7.43 -10.01 -12.18
CA PRO A 371 7.97 -10.96 -11.22
C PRO A 371 9.04 -10.31 -10.32
N ASP A 372 8.87 -10.47 -9.00
CA ASP A 372 9.84 -10.05 -7.99
C ASP A 372 11.18 -10.83 -8.09
N VAL A 373 12.18 -10.45 -7.31
CA VAL A 373 13.42 -11.23 -7.20
C VAL A 373 13.13 -12.66 -6.75
N PRO A 374 13.87 -13.67 -7.21
CA PRO A 374 13.52 -15.07 -6.95
C PRO A 374 13.41 -15.44 -5.47
N TYR A 375 14.25 -14.90 -4.59
CA TYR A 375 14.21 -15.19 -3.16
C TYR A 375 12.97 -14.61 -2.45
N PHE A 376 12.28 -13.63 -3.05
CA PHE A 376 11.03 -13.09 -2.53
C PHE A 376 9.98 -14.21 -2.36
N TYR A 377 9.81 -15.05 -3.38
CA TYR A 377 8.85 -16.15 -3.32
C TYR A 377 9.24 -17.20 -2.31
N GLN A 378 10.53 -17.51 -2.17
CA GLN A 378 11.01 -18.43 -1.14
C GLN A 378 10.75 -17.89 0.27
N LEU A 379 10.86 -16.58 0.48
CA LEU A 379 10.48 -15.92 1.74
C LEU A 379 8.95 -15.95 1.93
N CYS A 380 8.15 -15.75 0.89
CA CYS A 380 6.70 -15.86 0.95
C CYS A 380 6.25 -17.28 1.27
N ASP A 381 6.93 -18.31 0.75
CA ASP A 381 6.72 -19.71 1.12
C ASP A 381 6.91 -19.93 2.63
N GLN A 382 7.98 -19.35 3.21
CA GLN A 382 8.34 -19.52 4.62
C GLN A 382 7.44 -18.70 5.56
N TYR A 383 7.06 -17.49 5.14
CA TYR A 383 6.33 -16.55 5.98
C TYR A 383 4.81 -16.71 5.88
N GLY A 384 4.33 -17.47 4.90
CA GLY A 384 2.93 -17.74 4.68
C GLY A 384 2.21 -16.55 4.05
N PHE A 385 2.46 -16.30 2.77
CA PHE A 385 1.67 -15.38 1.94
C PHE A 385 1.10 -16.12 0.74
N PHE A 386 -0.14 -15.87 0.40
CA PHE A 386 -0.64 -16.17 -0.93
C PHE A 386 -0.09 -15.13 -1.91
N VAL A 387 0.40 -15.58 -3.06
CA VAL A 387 0.98 -14.70 -4.06
C VAL A 387 0.21 -14.81 -5.38
N ILE A 388 -0.17 -13.65 -5.92
CA ILE A 388 -0.47 -13.49 -7.34
C ILE A 388 0.84 -13.09 -8.00
N ASP A 389 1.41 -14.00 -8.78
CA ASP A 389 2.65 -13.75 -9.52
C ASP A 389 2.31 -13.22 -10.91
N GLU A 390 2.77 -12.00 -11.21
CA GLU A 390 2.36 -11.28 -12.40
C GLU A 390 3.49 -11.18 -13.42
N ALA A 391 3.16 -11.48 -14.66
CA ALA A 391 4.10 -11.36 -15.78
C ALA A 391 4.36 -9.88 -16.11
N ASP A 392 5.58 -9.56 -16.51
CA ASP A 392 6.06 -8.22 -16.88
C ASP A 392 5.43 -7.74 -18.20
N ASN A 393 4.12 -7.48 -18.16
CA ASN A 393 3.29 -7.06 -19.30
C ASN A 393 2.41 -5.88 -18.91
N GLU A 394 2.78 -4.68 -19.35
CA GLU A 394 1.93 -3.51 -19.25
C GLU A 394 2.08 -2.59 -20.47
N SER A 395 0.96 -2.25 -21.12
CA SER A 395 0.93 -1.34 -22.26
C SER A 395 -0.17 -0.27 -22.11
N HIS A 396 -0.20 0.35 -20.90
CA HIS A 396 -1.22 1.32 -20.53
C HIS A 396 -1.24 2.53 -21.47
N GLY A 397 -0.06 3.03 -21.89
CA GLY A 397 0.07 4.16 -22.80
C GLY A 397 -0.59 3.97 -24.17
N ALA A 398 -0.90 2.75 -24.56
CA ALA A 398 -1.70 2.51 -25.75
C ALA A 398 -3.17 2.99 -25.62
N SER A 399 -3.67 3.20 -24.39
CA SER A 399 -4.99 3.81 -24.13
C SER A 399 -5.03 5.30 -24.47
N GLU A 400 -3.87 5.97 -24.50
CA GLU A 400 -3.73 7.40 -24.71
C GLU A 400 -3.55 7.77 -26.21
N TYR A 401 -3.63 6.80 -27.13
CA TYR A 401 -3.54 7.09 -28.55
C TYR A 401 -4.66 8.04 -29.00
N TYR A 402 -4.27 9.09 -29.73
CA TYR A 402 -5.20 10.10 -30.20
C TYR A 402 -6.29 9.48 -31.09
N CYS A 403 -7.53 9.63 -30.67
CA CYS A 403 -8.73 9.11 -31.32
C CYS A 403 -9.46 10.23 -32.07
N GLU A 404 -9.04 10.55 -33.28
CA GLU A 404 -9.54 11.67 -34.08
C GLU A 404 -11.08 11.79 -34.03
N GLY A 405 -11.54 12.94 -33.49
CA GLY A 405 -12.95 13.30 -33.42
C GLY A 405 -13.78 12.70 -32.30
N ASN A 406 -13.20 11.82 -31.47
CA ASN A 406 -13.89 11.27 -30.31
C ASN A 406 -12.88 10.79 -29.21
N GLU A 407 -12.53 11.68 -28.29
CA GLU A 407 -11.63 11.42 -27.17
C GLU A 407 -12.38 10.91 -25.90
N SER A 408 -13.55 10.31 -26.06
CA SER A 408 -14.28 9.72 -24.93
C SER A 408 -13.65 8.39 -24.49
N TRP A 409 -13.69 8.10 -23.18
CA TRP A 409 -13.17 6.84 -22.62
C TRP A 409 -13.73 5.58 -23.33
N PRO A 410 -15.05 5.46 -23.61
CA PRO A 410 -15.53 4.30 -24.35
C PRO A 410 -14.88 4.13 -25.74
N ASN A 411 -14.45 5.22 -26.39
CA ASN A 411 -13.77 5.14 -27.67
C ASN A 411 -12.28 4.80 -27.52
N HIS A 412 -11.64 5.28 -26.47
CA HIS A 412 -10.29 4.84 -26.12
C HIS A 412 -10.27 3.32 -25.85
N VAL A 413 -11.19 2.80 -25.04
CA VAL A 413 -11.35 1.36 -24.80
C VAL A 413 -11.54 0.56 -26.09
N GLU A 414 -12.32 1.05 -27.05
CA GLU A 414 -12.53 0.40 -28.35
C GLU A 414 -11.26 0.32 -29.21
N ASN A 415 -10.25 1.15 -28.92
CA ASN A 415 -9.01 1.24 -29.68
C ASN A 415 -7.78 0.75 -28.93
N TRP A 416 -7.83 0.65 -27.60
CA TRP A 416 -6.68 0.38 -26.73
C TRP A 416 -5.95 -0.92 -27.07
N ASN A 417 -6.69 -2.01 -27.34
CA ASN A 417 -6.07 -3.31 -27.59
C ASN A 417 -5.38 -3.42 -28.98
N LYS A 418 -5.69 -2.55 -29.92
CA LYS A 418 -5.25 -2.68 -31.33
C LYS A 418 -3.73 -2.60 -31.54
N PRO A 419 -2.98 -1.69 -30.86
CA PRO A 419 -1.57 -1.56 -31.11
C PRO A 419 -0.74 -2.77 -30.67
N ILE A 420 -1.10 -3.39 -29.55
CA ILE A 420 -0.29 -4.42 -28.89
C ILE A 420 -1.11 -5.66 -28.56
N ALA A 421 -2.09 -5.57 -27.65
CA ALA A 421 -2.78 -6.73 -27.09
C ALA A 421 -3.54 -7.58 -28.13
N ASP A 422 -4.13 -6.98 -29.15
CA ASP A 422 -4.83 -7.67 -30.23
C ASP A 422 -4.05 -7.59 -31.57
N ASN A 423 -2.73 -7.37 -31.49
CA ASN A 423 -1.82 -7.37 -32.62
C ASN A 423 -0.96 -8.64 -32.62
N PRO A 424 -1.13 -9.56 -33.59
CA PRO A 424 -0.37 -10.81 -33.64
C PRO A 424 1.15 -10.68 -33.66
N GLU A 425 1.69 -9.54 -34.12
CA GLU A 425 3.14 -9.25 -34.13
C GLU A 425 3.76 -9.26 -32.71
N PHE A 426 2.96 -8.99 -31.66
CA PHE A 426 3.39 -8.99 -30.27
C PHE A 426 3.08 -10.29 -29.51
N THR A 427 2.51 -11.30 -30.17
CA THR A 427 2.13 -12.56 -29.50
C THR A 427 3.32 -13.26 -28.87
N GLU A 428 4.43 -13.37 -29.60
CA GLU A 428 5.65 -14.02 -29.11
C GLU A 428 6.21 -13.29 -27.89
N ALA A 429 6.25 -11.96 -27.90
CA ALA A 429 6.71 -11.12 -26.79
C ALA A 429 5.83 -11.26 -25.54
N THR A 430 4.49 -11.25 -25.69
CA THR A 430 3.55 -11.42 -24.56
C THR A 430 3.67 -12.81 -23.93
N VAL A 431 3.71 -13.86 -24.78
CA VAL A 431 3.83 -15.25 -24.30
C VAL A 431 5.19 -15.50 -23.65
N ASP A 432 6.28 -14.95 -24.17
CA ASP A 432 7.63 -15.10 -23.58
C ASP A 432 7.68 -14.52 -22.17
N ARG A 433 7.13 -13.33 -21.94
CA ARG A 433 7.05 -12.68 -20.63
C ARG A 433 6.30 -13.55 -19.62
N THR A 434 5.16 -14.09 -20.03
CA THR A 434 4.36 -15.03 -19.22
C THR A 434 5.12 -16.32 -18.92
N ARG A 435 5.80 -16.90 -19.92
CA ARG A 435 6.59 -18.12 -19.75
C ARG A 435 7.74 -17.92 -18.78
N ARG A 436 8.46 -16.80 -18.86
CA ARG A 436 9.56 -16.46 -17.93
C ARG A 436 9.12 -16.39 -16.50
N CYS A 437 7.97 -15.77 -16.23
CA CYS A 437 7.33 -15.74 -14.92
C CYS A 437 6.99 -17.16 -14.44
N VAL A 438 6.15 -17.87 -15.17
CA VAL A 438 5.61 -19.18 -14.77
C VAL A 438 6.70 -20.25 -14.65
N GLU A 439 7.60 -20.36 -15.64
CA GLU A 439 8.66 -21.38 -15.64
C GLU A 439 9.69 -21.15 -14.52
N ARG A 440 9.99 -19.89 -14.14
CA ARG A 440 10.89 -19.57 -13.04
C ARG A 440 10.32 -19.96 -11.69
N ASP A 441 9.05 -19.64 -11.44
CA ASP A 441 8.45 -19.67 -10.10
C ASP A 441 7.46 -20.85 -9.89
N LYS A 442 7.34 -21.76 -10.87
CA LYS A 442 6.43 -22.93 -10.86
C LYS A 442 6.54 -23.83 -9.63
N ASN A 443 7.67 -23.81 -8.92
CA ASN A 443 7.89 -24.65 -7.73
C ASN A 443 7.52 -23.95 -6.41
N ARG A 444 7.03 -22.71 -6.45
CA ARG A 444 6.70 -21.94 -5.25
C ARG A 444 5.29 -22.24 -4.74
N PRO A 445 5.12 -22.81 -3.53
CA PRO A 445 3.80 -23.08 -2.98
C PRO A 445 2.99 -21.83 -2.71
N CYS A 446 3.63 -20.69 -2.40
CA CYS A 446 2.95 -19.40 -2.17
C CYS A 446 2.22 -18.89 -3.42
N VAL A 447 2.73 -19.16 -4.61
CA VAL A 447 2.07 -18.75 -5.86
C VAL A 447 0.83 -19.63 -6.08
N ILE A 448 -0.34 -19.02 -5.98
CA ILE A 448 -1.63 -19.71 -6.17
C ILE A 448 -2.38 -19.21 -7.41
N ILE A 449 -2.00 -18.05 -7.93
CA ILE A 449 -2.59 -17.42 -9.12
C ILE A 449 -1.45 -16.94 -10.02
N TRP A 450 -1.53 -17.26 -11.31
CA TRP A 450 -0.73 -16.68 -12.37
C TRP A 450 -1.48 -15.51 -13.00
N SER A 451 -0.89 -14.32 -13.03
CA SER A 451 -1.46 -13.14 -13.69
C SER A 451 -0.68 -12.81 -14.96
N MET A 452 -1.41 -12.56 -16.04
CA MET A 452 -0.79 -12.37 -17.36
C MET A 452 -0.20 -10.96 -17.55
N GLY A 453 -0.48 -10.06 -16.66
CA GLY A 453 -0.01 -8.66 -16.70
C GLY A 453 -1.06 -7.69 -16.20
N ASN A 454 -0.77 -6.40 -16.42
CA ASN A 454 -1.55 -5.27 -15.99
C ASN A 454 -1.98 -4.42 -17.20
N GLU A 455 -2.98 -3.60 -17.06
CA GLU A 455 -3.49 -2.48 -17.88
C GLU A 455 -3.02 -2.44 -19.36
N SER A 456 -3.31 -3.52 -20.09
CA SER A 456 -2.92 -3.66 -21.51
C SER A 456 -4.08 -3.91 -22.45
N ALA A 457 -5.34 -3.80 -21.96
CA ALA A 457 -6.51 -4.26 -22.67
C ALA A 457 -6.44 -5.77 -23.04
N TYR A 458 -7.34 -6.29 -23.83
CA TYR A 458 -7.45 -7.74 -24.10
C TYR A 458 -7.47 -8.05 -25.60
N GLY A 459 -6.69 -9.06 -25.99
CA GLY A 459 -6.60 -9.48 -27.37
C GLY A 459 -5.95 -10.84 -27.57
N CYS A 460 -5.62 -11.16 -28.82
CA CYS A 460 -5.09 -12.47 -29.22
C CYS A 460 -3.80 -12.85 -28.49
N THR A 461 -2.98 -11.87 -28.09
CA THR A 461 -1.71 -12.12 -27.40
C THR A 461 -1.93 -12.70 -25.99
N PHE A 462 -2.91 -12.15 -25.25
CA PHE A 462 -3.29 -12.64 -23.93
C PHE A 462 -4.14 -13.92 -23.98
N GLU A 463 -4.96 -14.12 -25.02
CA GLU A 463 -5.65 -15.39 -25.26
C GLU A 463 -4.64 -16.55 -25.39
N GLU A 464 -3.56 -16.32 -26.14
CA GLU A 464 -2.49 -17.33 -26.34
C GLU A 464 -1.67 -17.53 -25.04
N ALA A 465 -1.32 -16.48 -24.33
CA ALA A 465 -0.59 -16.54 -23.05
C ALA A 465 -1.37 -17.33 -22.00
N LEU A 466 -2.68 -17.08 -21.87
CA LEU A 466 -3.58 -17.80 -20.95
C LEU A 466 -3.71 -19.26 -21.34
N ALA A 467 -3.88 -19.57 -22.63
CA ALA A 467 -3.98 -20.94 -23.12
C ALA A 467 -2.69 -21.74 -22.86
N TRP A 468 -1.53 -21.11 -23.08
CA TRP A 468 -0.24 -21.72 -22.77
C TRP A 468 -0.11 -21.99 -21.26
N THR A 469 -0.42 -21.00 -20.40
CA THR A 469 -0.32 -21.13 -18.93
C THR A 469 -1.18 -22.26 -18.41
N LYS A 470 -2.46 -22.36 -18.84
CA LYS A 470 -3.36 -23.47 -18.45
C LYS A 470 -2.88 -24.82 -18.92
N SER A 471 -2.26 -24.87 -20.10
CA SER A 471 -1.68 -26.13 -20.62
C SER A 471 -0.44 -26.54 -19.83
N PHE A 472 0.39 -25.61 -19.41
CA PHE A 472 1.63 -25.86 -18.69
C PHE A 472 1.41 -26.18 -17.20
N ASP A 473 0.59 -25.36 -16.52
CA ASP A 473 0.24 -25.51 -15.10
C ASP A 473 -1.27 -25.41 -14.86
N PRO A 474 -2.02 -26.50 -15.05
CA PRO A 474 -3.47 -26.52 -14.82
C PRO A 474 -3.88 -26.50 -13.34
N ARG A 475 -2.92 -26.60 -12.40
CA ARG A 475 -3.16 -26.69 -10.95
C ARG A 475 -3.25 -25.34 -10.25
N ARG A 476 -2.79 -24.28 -10.90
CA ARG A 476 -2.93 -22.89 -10.41
C ARG A 476 -4.00 -22.16 -11.17
N LEU A 477 -4.55 -21.13 -10.53
CA LEU A 477 -5.54 -20.26 -11.13
C LEU A 477 -4.87 -19.25 -12.07
N THR A 478 -5.63 -18.76 -13.05
CA THR A 478 -5.19 -17.75 -13.99
C THR A 478 -6.04 -16.51 -13.87
N HIS A 479 -5.38 -15.37 -13.95
CA HIS A 479 -5.93 -14.03 -13.76
C HIS A 479 -5.47 -13.09 -14.86
N TYR A 480 -6.32 -12.17 -15.26
CA TYR A 480 -5.97 -11.00 -16.06
C TYR A 480 -7.05 -9.92 -15.88
N GLU A 481 -6.68 -8.76 -15.29
CA GLU A 481 -7.65 -7.73 -14.91
C GLU A 481 -8.23 -7.00 -16.12
N SER A 482 -7.39 -6.67 -17.13
CA SER A 482 -7.80 -5.89 -18.30
C SER A 482 -8.67 -6.64 -19.31
N ALA A 483 -9.11 -7.86 -19.03
CA ALA A 483 -9.96 -8.65 -19.90
C ALA A 483 -11.29 -7.96 -20.26
N GLN A 484 -11.73 -7.01 -19.44
CA GLN A 484 -12.91 -6.19 -19.71
C GLN A 484 -12.69 -5.11 -20.77
N TYR A 485 -11.45 -4.65 -20.98
CA TYR A 485 -11.12 -3.58 -21.94
C TYR A 485 -10.75 -4.17 -23.30
N ARG A 486 -11.67 -4.09 -24.24
CA ARG A 486 -11.52 -4.68 -25.58
C ARG A 486 -12.42 -4.02 -26.60
N SER A 487 -12.04 -4.13 -27.86
CA SER A 487 -12.88 -3.74 -29.01
C SER A 487 -14.11 -4.65 -29.13
N LYS A 488 -15.17 -4.14 -29.71
CA LYS A 488 -16.40 -4.91 -30.06
C LYS A 488 -16.33 -5.58 -31.44
N ASN A 489 -15.16 -5.53 -32.09
CA ASN A 489 -14.96 -5.98 -33.46
C ASN A 489 -15.02 -7.50 -33.67
N ARG A 490 -14.76 -8.29 -32.60
CA ARG A 490 -14.78 -9.75 -32.63
C ARG A 490 -15.24 -10.35 -31.31
N LYS A 491 -15.42 -11.66 -31.28
CA LYS A 491 -15.62 -12.44 -30.06
C LYS A 491 -14.25 -12.85 -29.49
N TYR A 492 -14.06 -12.68 -28.20
CA TYR A 492 -12.86 -13.05 -27.44
C TYR A 492 -13.09 -14.29 -26.62
N ASP A 493 -12.03 -15.04 -26.33
CA ASP A 493 -12.06 -16.24 -25.47
C ASP A 493 -11.65 -15.88 -24.03
N PHE A 494 -12.50 -16.19 -23.06
CA PHE A 494 -12.28 -16.00 -21.62
C PHE A 494 -12.24 -17.33 -20.85
N SER A 495 -12.24 -18.47 -21.57
CA SER A 495 -12.34 -19.80 -20.95
C SER A 495 -11.14 -20.12 -20.04
N ASN A 496 -9.99 -19.52 -20.31
CA ASN A 496 -8.77 -19.72 -19.56
C ASN A 496 -8.54 -18.66 -18.44
N ILE A 497 -9.53 -17.85 -18.10
CA ILE A 497 -9.51 -16.93 -16.95
C ILE A 497 -10.41 -17.51 -15.86
N ASP A 498 -9.89 -17.71 -14.64
CA ASP A 498 -10.64 -18.38 -13.57
C ASP A 498 -11.49 -17.43 -12.72
N MET A 499 -11.26 -16.11 -12.78
CA MET A 499 -11.94 -15.12 -11.97
C MET A 499 -12.26 -13.85 -12.74
N PHE A 500 -13.29 -13.14 -12.32
CA PHE A 500 -13.54 -11.76 -12.77
C PHE A 500 -12.75 -10.80 -11.90
N SER A 501 -12.04 -9.90 -12.52
CA SER A 501 -11.18 -8.93 -11.84
C SER A 501 -11.52 -7.50 -12.24
N ASN A 502 -11.43 -6.58 -11.30
CA ASN A 502 -11.59 -5.16 -11.56
C ASN A 502 -10.71 -4.34 -10.61
N MET A 503 -10.41 -3.12 -11.02
CA MET A 503 -9.71 -2.10 -10.24
C MET A 503 -10.70 -1.07 -9.72
N TYR A 504 -10.54 -0.70 -8.45
CA TYR A 504 -11.26 0.39 -7.77
C TYR A 504 -12.78 0.39 -7.99
N PRO A 505 -13.46 -0.77 -7.92
CA PRO A 505 -14.91 -0.84 -8.13
C PRO A 505 -15.65 -0.19 -6.96
N SER A 506 -16.77 0.48 -7.23
CA SER A 506 -17.69 0.84 -6.16
C SER A 506 -18.43 -0.38 -5.62
N LEU A 507 -18.91 -0.33 -4.37
CA LEU A 507 -19.67 -1.42 -3.77
C LEU A 507 -20.94 -1.74 -4.58
N GLU A 508 -21.57 -0.71 -5.16
CA GLU A 508 -22.73 -0.89 -6.03
C GLU A 508 -22.39 -1.68 -7.29
N SER A 509 -21.24 -1.41 -7.91
CA SER A 509 -20.80 -2.12 -9.14
C SER A 509 -20.44 -3.58 -8.85
N ILE A 510 -19.88 -3.87 -7.67
CA ILE A 510 -19.65 -5.25 -7.23
C ILE A 510 -20.99 -5.97 -6.99
N GLN A 511 -21.92 -5.31 -6.31
CA GLN A 511 -23.26 -5.86 -6.06
C GLN A 511 -23.99 -6.19 -7.37
N GLU A 512 -23.91 -5.28 -8.37
CA GLU A 512 -24.49 -5.51 -9.70
C GLU A 512 -23.90 -6.77 -10.36
N TYR A 513 -22.60 -6.99 -10.26
CA TYR A 513 -21.98 -8.22 -10.78
C TYR A 513 -22.50 -9.46 -10.06
N LEU A 514 -22.53 -9.45 -8.72
CA LEU A 514 -22.94 -10.58 -7.89
C LEU A 514 -24.42 -10.93 -8.09
N ASP A 515 -25.29 -9.94 -8.30
CA ASP A 515 -26.74 -10.11 -8.53
C ASP A 515 -27.05 -10.76 -9.90
N ASN A 516 -26.12 -10.72 -10.84
CA ASN A 516 -26.29 -11.30 -12.18
C ASN A 516 -25.92 -12.81 -12.26
N GLU A 517 -25.87 -13.50 -11.11
CA GLU A 517 -25.55 -14.94 -11.01
C GLU A 517 -24.24 -15.29 -11.79
N PRO A 518 -23.10 -14.72 -11.40
CA PRO A 518 -21.84 -14.91 -12.11
C PRO A 518 -21.37 -16.35 -12.05
N ASP A 519 -20.59 -16.76 -13.04
CA ASP A 519 -19.95 -18.09 -13.11
C ASP A 519 -18.50 -18.09 -12.57
N LYS A 520 -17.98 -16.92 -12.16
CA LYS A 520 -16.62 -16.75 -11.65
C LYS A 520 -16.60 -15.92 -10.37
N PRO A 521 -15.66 -16.20 -9.45
CA PRO A 521 -15.45 -15.35 -8.28
C PRO A 521 -14.99 -13.96 -8.70
N TYR A 522 -15.37 -12.95 -7.91
CA TYR A 522 -14.93 -11.58 -8.08
C TYR A 522 -13.71 -11.28 -7.21
N ILE A 523 -12.65 -10.74 -7.81
CA ILE A 523 -11.47 -10.25 -7.12
C ILE A 523 -11.26 -8.77 -7.42
N MET A 524 -10.89 -7.98 -6.42
CA MET A 524 -10.41 -6.62 -6.59
C MET A 524 -8.87 -6.66 -6.64
N CYS A 525 -8.29 -6.72 -7.84
CA CYS A 525 -6.82 -6.73 -7.94
C CYS A 525 -6.21 -5.43 -7.43
N GLU A 526 -6.98 -4.33 -7.42
CA GLU A 526 -6.65 -3.06 -6.80
C GLU A 526 -7.92 -2.42 -6.21
N TYR A 527 -7.83 -1.92 -4.97
CA TYR A 527 -8.91 -1.18 -4.33
C TYR A 527 -8.38 -0.23 -3.25
N SER A 528 -9.21 0.71 -2.79
CA SER A 528 -8.91 1.65 -1.69
C SER A 528 -7.53 2.29 -1.86
N HIS A 529 -7.36 3.10 -2.92
CA HIS A 529 -6.11 3.77 -3.26
C HIS A 529 -5.56 4.58 -2.07
N CYS A 530 -4.33 4.28 -1.65
CA CYS A 530 -3.77 4.69 -0.35
C CYS A 530 -3.08 6.07 -0.37
N MET A 531 -3.27 6.84 -1.42
CA MET A 531 -2.55 8.10 -1.67
C MET A 531 -2.75 9.12 -0.55
N GLY A 532 -1.65 9.57 0.06
CA GLY A 532 -1.63 10.59 1.09
C GLY A 532 -2.43 10.23 2.34
N ASN A 533 -3.34 11.10 2.77
CA ASN A 533 -4.26 10.84 3.86
C ASN A 533 -5.41 9.93 3.36
N GLY A 534 -5.20 8.62 3.44
CA GLY A 534 -6.13 7.59 2.98
C GLY A 534 -5.65 6.20 3.41
N PRO A 535 -6.44 5.16 3.03
CA PRO A 535 -7.84 5.22 2.59
C PRO A 535 -8.83 5.33 3.76
N GLY A 536 -10.04 5.83 3.48
CA GLY A 536 -11.12 6.02 4.48
C GLY A 536 -12.23 4.97 4.44
N ASP A 537 -12.28 4.09 3.42
CA ASP A 537 -13.40 3.21 3.14
C ASP A 537 -13.11 1.72 3.43
N LEU A 538 -12.04 1.43 4.15
CA LEU A 538 -11.59 0.05 4.40
C LEU A 538 -12.62 -0.80 5.13
N GLU A 539 -13.32 -0.25 6.12
CA GLU A 539 -14.32 -0.99 6.88
C GLU A 539 -15.52 -1.33 6.01
N ASP A 540 -15.97 -0.42 5.15
CA ASP A 540 -17.10 -0.67 4.25
C ASP A 540 -16.77 -1.83 3.28
N TYR A 541 -15.57 -1.84 2.69
CA TYR A 541 -15.13 -2.96 1.85
C TYR A 541 -14.97 -4.25 2.65
N PHE A 542 -14.42 -4.20 3.87
CA PHE A 542 -14.29 -5.39 4.71
C PHE A 542 -15.65 -6.03 5.00
N GLN A 543 -16.63 -5.24 5.45
CA GLN A 543 -17.98 -5.74 5.72
C GLN A 543 -18.64 -6.31 4.47
N PHE A 544 -18.43 -5.66 3.34
CA PHE A 544 -18.98 -6.12 2.06
C PHE A 544 -18.33 -7.44 1.61
N ILE A 545 -17.00 -7.58 1.72
CA ILE A 545 -16.27 -8.82 1.43
C ILE A 545 -16.78 -9.98 2.31
N GLN A 546 -16.95 -9.73 3.62
CA GLN A 546 -17.38 -10.77 4.55
C GLN A 546 -18.84 -11.20 4.33
N SER A 547 -19.68 -10.33 3.81
CA SER A 547 -21.10 -10.61 3.58
C SER A 547 -21.42 -11.29 2.24
N HIS A 548 -20.41 -11.43 1.34
CA HIS A 548 -20.60 -11.98 0.00
C HIS A 548 -19.57 -13.07 -0.33
N ASP A 549 -20.01 -14.31 -0.40
CA ASP A 549 -19.15 -15.47 -0.69
C ASP A 549 -18.39 -15.32 -2.02
N GLY A 550 -19.06 -14.86 -3.07
CA GLY A 550 -18.50 -14.71 -4.41
C GLY A 550 -17.48 -13.56 -4.57
N LEU A 551 -17.31 -12.69 -3.57
CA LEU A 551 -16.26 -11.67 -3.52
C LEU A 551 -15.10 -12.22 -2.69
N VAL A 552 -14.01 -12.58 -3.34
CA VAL A 552 -12.86 -13.26 -2.69
C VAL A 552 -11.85 -12.30 -2.03
N GLY A 553 -12.18 -11.02 -1.92
CA GLY A 553 -11.31 -10.00 -1.33
C GLY A 553 -10.54 -9.22 -2.37
N GLY A 554 -9.38 -8.66 -1.98
CA GLY A 554 -8.62 -7.80 -2.88
C GLY A 554 -7.26 -7.39 -2.35
N PHE A 555 -6.61 -6.51 -3.15
CA PHE A 555 -5.25 -6.03 -2.91
C PHE A 555 -5.26 -4.50 -2.90
N LEU A 556 -4.83 -3.90 -1.79
CA LEU A 556 -4.70 -2.45 -1.68
C LEU A 556 -3.65 -1.93 -2.65
N TRP A 557 -3.89 -0.84 -3.27
CA TRP A 557 -2.91 -0.06 -4.01
C TRP A 557 -2.42 1.09 -3.15
N GLU A 558 -1.15 1.12 -2.73
CA GLU A 558 -0.15 0.06 -2.77
C GLU A 558 0.73 0.05 -1.48
N TRP A 559 1.86 -0.68 -1.50
CA TRP A 559 2.69 -0.86 -0.32
C TRP A 559 3.45 0.39 0.10
N CYS A 560 4.17 1.06 -0.81
CA CYS A 560 5.05 2.16 -0.41
C CYS A 560 5.05 3.35 -1.38
N ASP A 561 5.22 4.54 -0.82
CA ASP A 561 5.51 5.75 -1.60
C ASP A 561 6.83 5.63 -2.38
N HIS A 562 6.84 6.02 -3.65
CA HIS A 562 8.02 5.94 -4.54
C HIS A 562 8.86 7.23 -4.54
N GLY A 563 9.02 7.90 -3.40
CA GLY A 563 9.84 9.11 -3.29
C GLY A 563 11.33 8.86 -3.47
N ILE A 564 12.01 9.71 -4.23
CA ILE A 564 13.46 9.68 -4.41
C ILE A 564 14.12 10.58 -3.36
N TYR A 565 14.95 9.99 -2.50
CA TYR A 565 15.66 10.72 -1.45
C TYR A 565 16.74 11.66 -2.00
N LYS A 566 16.68 12.93 -1.62
CA LYS A 566 17.60 13.99 -2.07
C LYS A 566 18.40 14.63 -0.94
N GLY A 567 18.37 14.07 0.26
CA GLY A 567 19.11 14.58 1.42
C GLY A 567 18.21 15.26 2.46
N LYS A 568 18.76 16.20 3.20
CA LYS A 568 18.05 16.86 4.30
C LYS A 568 18.07 18.38 4.17
N MET A 569 17.00 19.01 4.64
CA MET A 569 16.96 20.44 4.90
C MET A 569 17.91 20.80 6.07
N PRO A 570 18.33 22.09 6.18
CA PRO A 570 19.16 22.53 7.33
C PRO A 570 18.53 22.29 8.70
N ASP A 571 17.23 22.21 8.80
CA ASP A 571 16.46 21.90 10.01
C ASP A 571 16.31 20.38 10.30
N GLY A 572 16.82 19.52 9.40
CA GLY A 572 16.86 18.07 9.54
C GLY A 572 15.72 17.32 8.86
N ARG A 573 14.73 18.00 8.28
CA ARG A 573 13.65 17.35 7.51
C ARG A 573 14.21 16.65 6.27
N ASP A 574 13.70 15.46 5.95
CA ASP A 574 14.07 14.72 4.76
C ASP A 574 13.45 15.34 3.51
N ILE A 575 14.19 15.28 2.40
CA ILE A 575 13.75 15.76 1.10
C ILE A 575 13.48 14.55 0.23
N TYR A 576 12.21 14.37 -0.18
CA TYR A 576 11.80 13.39 -1.17
C TYR A 576 11.26 14.10 -2.40
N TYR A 577 11.71 13.63 -3.57
CA TYR A 577 11.22 14.10 -4.88
C TYR A 577 10.24 13.08 -5.46
N TYR A 578 9.21 13.59 -6.14
CA TYR A 578 8.25 12.81 -6.89
C TYR A 578 8.19 13.31 -8.37
N GLY A 579 7.20 12.90 -9.15
CA GLY A 579 7.09 13.28 -10.57
C GLY A 579 7.04 14.79 -10.79
N GLY A 580 7.82 15.30 -11.75
CA GLY A 580 7.98 16.71 -12.08
C GLY A 580 9.13 17.42 -11.37
N ASP A 581 9.65 16.85 -10.27
CA ASP A 581 10.74 17.47 -9.50
C ASP A 581 12.11 17.33 -10.17
N HIS A 582 12.22 16.47 -11.16
CA HIS A 582 13.44 16.21 -11.92
C HIS A 582 13.53 17.02 -13.21
N ASN A 583 12.58 17.95 -13.43
CA ASN A 583 12.40 18.74 -14.66
C ASN A 583 12.07 17.86 -15.90
N GLU A 584 11.52 16.71 -15.67
CA GLU A 584 11.08 15.78 -16.70
C GLU A 584 9.71 16.18 -17.29
N TRP A 585 9.45 15.75 -18.51
CA TRP A 585 8.16 15.86 -19.18
C TRP A 585 7.99 14.69 -20.16
N PRO A 586 6.82 14.03 -20.23
CA PRO A 586 5.65 14.21 -19.36
C PRO A 586 5.89 13.69 -17.93
N HIS A 587 5.00 14.07 -16.97
CA HIS A 587 4.99 13.52 -15.61
C HIS A 587 3.59 13.57 -15.00
N ASP A 588 3.34 12.73 -13.99
CA ASP A 588 2.04 12.64 -13.31
C ASP A 588 2.11 13.12 -11.82
N GLY A 589 3.13 13.95 -11.50
CA GLY A 589 3.27 14.62 -10.21
C GLY A 589 3.43 13.65 -9.04
N ASN A 590 2.70 13.91 -7.95
CA ASN A 590 2.77 13.09 -6.74
C ASN A 590 1.91 11.82 -6.80
N PHE A 591 1.49 11.37 -7.99
CA PHE A 591 0.63 10.18 -8.09
C PHE A 591 1.35 8.90 -7.62
N CYS A 592 2.68 8.88 -7.63
CA CYS A 592 3.53 7.84 -7.05
C CYS A 592 3.70 7.90 -5.51
N MET A 593 3.00 8.82 -4.82
CA MET A 593 2.96 8.92 -3.36
C MET A 593 1.66 8.28 -2.85
N ASP A 594 1.47 7.01 -3.09
CA ASP A 594 0.23 6.27 -2.94
C ASP A 594 0.38 5.01 -2.07
N GLY A 595 1.45 4.97 -1.26
CA GLY A 595 1.78 3.86 -0.39
C GLY A 595 1.09 3.87 0.97
N LEU A 596 1.03 2.69 1.59
CA LEU A 596 0.68 2.49 3.01
C LEU A 596 1.84 2.83 3.94
N VAL A 597 3.03 2.99 3.42
CA VAL A 597 4.23 3.44 4.14
C VAL A 597 4.96 4.52 3.37
N TYR A 598 5.60 5.42 4.10
CA TYR A 598 6.53 6.40 3.53
C TYR A 598 7.70 5.70 2.81
N PRO A 599 8.48 6.41 1.97
CA PRO A 599 9.63 5.81 1.28
C PRO A 599 10.63 5.15 2.22
N ASP A 600 10.80 5.66 3.44
CA ASP A 600 11.68 5.12 4.50
C ASP A 600 11.06 3.96 5.31
N ARG A 601 9.84 3.55 4.95
CA ARG A 601 9.04 2.50 5.62
C ARG A 601 8.45 2.90 6.98
N ARG A 602 8.35 4.19 7.33
CA ARG A 602 7.46 4.60 8.42
C ARG A 602 6.01 4.32 8.01
N PRO A 603 5.18 3.75 8.88
CA PRO A 603 3.76 3.55 8.58
C PRO A 603 3.02 4.86 8.32
N HIS A 604 2.17 4.91 7.29
CA HIS A 604 1.07 5.87 7.23
C HIS A 604 -0.05 5.44 8.19
N THR A 605 -0.93 6.36 8.53
CA THR A 605 -2.10 6.05 9.38
C THR A 605 -3.04 5.06 8.70
N GLY A 606 -3.08 5.02 7.36
CA GLY A 606 -3.82 4.02 6.57
C GLY A 606 -3.37 2.57 6.80
N LEU A 607 -2.06 2.33 7.03
CA LEU A 607 -1.58 0.99 7.38
C LEU A 607 -2.09 0.52 8.74
N LEU A 608 -2.16 1.44 9.70
CA LEU A 608 -2.66 1.14 11.04
C LEU A 608 -4.18 0.91 11.03
N GLU A 609 -4.90 1.67 10.20
CA GLU A 609 -6.32 1.47 9.92
C GLU A 609 -6.58 0.07 9.37
N PHE A 610 -5.84 -0.33 8.32
CA PHE A 610 -5.93 -1.67 7.73
C PHE A 610 -5.70 -2.76 8.78
N LYS A 611 -4.65 -2.62 9.58
CA LYS A 611 -4.31 -3.61 10.61
C LYS A 611 -5.48 -3.92 11.53
N ASN A 612 -6.22 -2.88 11.96
CA ASN A 612 -7.33 -3.09 12.88
C ASN A 612 -8.62 -3.50 12.17
N VAL A 613 -8.86 -3.03 10.95
CA VAL A 613 -9.98 -3.49 10.11
C VAL A 613 -9.84 -4.99 9.83
N TYR A 614 -8.65 -5.46 9.47
CA TYR A 614 -8.38 -6.87 9.14
C TYR A 614 -7.80 -7.69 10.30
N ARG A 615 -8.20 -7.37 11.54
CA ARG A 615 -7.86 -8.19 12.71
C ARG A 615 -8.46 -9.60 12.64
N PRO A 616 -7.82 -10.62 13.23
CA PRO A 616 -8.18 -12.03 13.03
C PRO A 616 -9.52 -12.43 13.64
N ALA A 617 -10.04 -11.66 14.58
CA ALA A 617 -11.34 -11.88 15.18
C ALA A 617 -12.02 -10.57 15.51
N ARG A 618 -13.35 -10.61 15.65
CA ARG A 618 -14.16 -9.45 15.99
C ARG A 618 -15.20 -9.80 17.04
N VAL A 619 -15.50 -8.82 17.91
CA VAL A 619 -16.64 -8.91 18.81
C VAL A 619 -17.94 -8.77 18.02
N VAL A 620 -18.81 -9.79 18.10
CA VAL A 620 -20.16 -9.74 17.56
C VAL A 620 -21.08 -8.98 18.52
N LYS A 621 -20.99 -9.30 19.83
CA LYS A 621 -21.71 -8.60 20.88
C LYS A 621 -21.12 -8.88 22.25
N TYR A 622 -21.36 -7.98 23.19
CA TYR A 622 -21.22 -8.19 24.61
C TYR A 622 -22.59 -8.07 25.29
N ASP A 623 -23.02 -9.14 25.95
CA ASP A 623 -24.26 -9.18 26.69
C ASP A 623 -23.98 -8.90 28.17
N ARG A 624 -24.35 -7.69 28.62
CA ARG A 624 -24.11 -7.21 29.97
C ARG A 624 -24.85 -8.04 31.05
N GLU A 625 -26.06 -8.53 30.73
CA GLU A 625 -26.90 -9.23 31.74
C GLU A 625 -26.34 -10.64 32.03
N SER A 626 -25.92 -11.34 31.00
CA SER A 626 -25.32 -12.68 31.12
C SER A 626 -23.81 -12.67 31.36
N GLY A 627 -23.12 -11.54 31.10
CA GLY A 627 -21.66 -11.45 31.10
C GLY A 627 -21.02 -12.30 30.02
N MET A 628 -21.64 -12.42 28.85
CA MET A 628 -21.13 -13.22 27.73
C MET A 628 -20.60 -12.33 26.61
N LEU A 629 -19.37 -12.61 26.16
CA LEU A 629 -18.71 -12.01 25.02
C LEU A 629 -18.77 -12.98 23.86
N THR A 630 -19.44 -12.62 22.77
CA THR A 630 -19.47 -13.41 21.52
C THR A 630 -18.45 -12.88 20.55
N LEU A 631 -17.58 -13.78 20.05
CA LEU A 631 -16.55 -13.49 19.07
C LEU A 631 -16.84 -14.24 17.77
N HIS A 632 -16.43 -13.65 16.64
CA HIS A 632 -16.34 -14.28 15.31
C HIS A 632 -14.88 -14.43 14.92
N ASN A 633 -14.47 -15.62 14.48
CA ASN A 633 -13.14 -15.89 13.95
C ASN A 633 -13.14 -15.66 12.44
N HIS A 634 -12.34 -14.71 11.96
CA HIS A 634 -12.17 -14.37 10.53
C HIS A 634 -10.99 -15.08 9.87
N MET A 635 -10.31 -15.98 10.57
CA MET A 635 -9.22 -16.77 9.98
C MET A 635 -9.77 -17.89 9.09
N ASP A 636 -8.97 -18.33 8.14
CA ASP A 636 -9.36 -19.36 7.15
C ASP A 636 -9.00 -20.77 7.59
N PHE A 637 -7.94 -20.96 8.40
CA PHE A 637 -7.39 -22.30 8.70
C PHE A 637 -7.26 -22.60 10.19
N VAL A 638 -7.07 -21.60 11.04
CA VAL A 638 -6.65 -21.80 12.44
C VAL A 638 -7.76 -21.45 13.41
N ASP A 639 -7.99 -22.33 14.42
CA ASP A 639 -8.83 -22.00 15.55
C ASP A 639 -8.23 -20.80 16.33
N LEU A 640 -9.06 -19.83 16.67
CA LEU A 640 -8.58 -18.60 17.31
C LEU A 640 -7.84 -18.90 18.64
N THR A 641 -8.23 -19.96 19.36
CA THR A 641 -7.62 -20.35 20.62
C THR A 641 -6.17 -20.82 20.49
N GLU A 642 -5.76 -21.20 19.28
CA GLU A 642 -4.38 -21.59 18.95
C GLU A 642 -3.54 -20.45 18.38
N TYR A 643 -4.15 -19.28 18.20
CA TYR A 643 -3.55 -18.15 17.51
C TYR A 643 -3.48 -16.87 18.34
N ALA A 644 -4.51 -16.56 19.11
CA ALA A 644 -4.61 -15.30 19.83
C ALA A 644 -4.94 -15.48 21.32
N ALA A 645 -4.18 -14.81 22.17
CA ALA A 645 -4.51 -14.55 23.56
C ALA A 645 -5.36 -13.27 23.66
N LEU A 646 -6.30 -13.24 24.60
CA LEU A 646 -7.24 -12.13 24.76
C LEU A 646 -6.96 -11.36 26.06
N THR A 647 -6.96 -10.02 25.95
CA THR A 647 -7.00 -9.14 27.13
C THR A 647 -8.13 -8.13 26.99
N TYR A 648 -8.57 -7.55 28.12
CA TYR A 648 -9.59 -6.51 28.10
C TYR A 648 -9.20 -5.30 28.94
N GLN A 649 -9.84 -4.17 28.63
CA GLN A 649 -9.75 -2.95 29.41
C GLN A 649 -11.12 -2.28 29.44
N VAL A 650 -11.58 -1.87 30.63
CA VAL A 650 -12.75 -1.01 30.78
C VAL A 650 -12.29 0.38 31.18
N SER A 651 -12.73 1.37 30.41
CA SER A 651 -12.52 2.77 30.74
C SER A 651 -13.82 3.49 30.99
N CYS A 652 -13.84 4.50 31.86
CA CYS A 652 -14.96 5.37 32.12
C CYS A 652 -14.48 6.82 32.16
N ASP A 653 -15.08 7.71 31.33
CA ASP A 653 -14.69 9.12 31.17
C ASP A 653 -13.19 9.31 30.90
N GLY A 654 -12.56 8.34 30.22
CA GLY A 654 -11.15 8.32 29.84
C GLY A 654 -10.21 7.75 30.90
N GLU A 655 -10.69 7.29 32.04
CA GLU A 655 -9.89 6.61 33.06
C GLU A 655 -10.10 5.11 33.00
N VAL A 656 -9.00 4.34 32.97
CA VAL A 656 -9.06 2.88 33.04
C VAL A 656 -9.49 2.48 34.45
N ILE A 657 -10.59 1.75 34.57
CA ILE A 657 -11.18 1.34 35.83
C ILE A 657 -11.09 -0.16 36.10
N ASP A 658 -10.92 -0.95 35.03
CA ASP A 658 -10.75 -2.40 35.10
C ASP A 658 -9.94 -2.89 33.89
N ASN A 659 -9.16 -3.94 34.05
CA ASN A 659 -8.45 -4.61 32.98
C ASN A 659 -8.03 -6.02 33.39
N GLY A 660 -7.79 -6.88 32.45
CA GLY A 660 -7.33 -8.24 32.74
C GLY A 660 -7.14 -9.11 31.52
N PHE A 661 -6.80 -10.36 31.79
CA PHE A 661 -6.70 -11.42 30.81
C PHE A 661 -8.05 -12.15 30.69
N ILE A 662 -8.41 -12.58 29.49
CA ILE A 662 -9.61 -13.36 29.23
C ILE A 662 -9.19 -14.79 28.92
N PRO A 663 -9.30 -15.73 29.88
CA PRO A 663 -8.94 -17.13 29.63
C PRO A 663 -10.01 -17.81 28.77
N TYR A 664 -9.59 -18.66 27.87
CA TYR A 664 -10.49 -19.57 27.20
C TYR A 664 -10.95 -20.66 28.17
N PRO A 665 -12.26 -20.92 28.29
CA PRO A 665 -12.78 -22.01 29.14
C PRO A 665 -12.29 -23.38 28.67
N ASP A 666 -12.20 -24.35 29.58
CA ASP A 666 -11.82 -25.72 29.23
C ASP A 666 -12.74 -26.30 28.12
N GLY A 667 -12.13 -26.74 27.03
CA GLY A 667 -12.82 -27.27 25.87
C GLY A 667 -13.49 -26.21 24.96
N PHE A 668 -13.24 -24.94 25.18
CA PHE A 668 -13.67 -23.89 24.28
C PHE A 668 -12.87 -23.95 22.98
N THR A 669 -13.58 -23.84 21.87
CA THR A 669 -13.00 -23.73 20.52
C THR A 669 -13.70 -22.61 19.76
N LEU A 670 -12.96 -21.97 18.87
CA LEU A 670 -13.49 -20.95 17.94
C LEU A 670 -12.88 -21.21 16.56
N PRO A 671 -13.40 -22.21 15.84
CA PRO A 671 -12.92 -22.61 14.50
C PRO A 671 -13.02 -21.46 13.47
N PRO A 672 -12.33 -21.58 12.32
CA PRO A 672 -12.47 -20.63 11.21
C PRO A 672 -13.92 -20.35 10.83
N HIS A 673 -14.23 -19.08 10.52
CA HIS A 673 -15.54 -18.59 10.06
C HIS A 673 -16.71 -18.95 10.99
N SER A 674 -16.45 -19.10 12.29
CA SER A 674 -17.49 -19.46 13.27
C SER A 674 -17.61 -18.43 14.38
N GLU A 675 -18.72 -18.50 15.12
CA GLU A 675 -18.97 -17.71 16.30
C GLU A 675 -19.06 -18.58 17.55
N ASN A 676 -18.52 -18.09 18.65
CA ASN A 676 -18.73 -18.71 19.96
C ASN A 676 -18.66 -17.67 21.05
N ALA A 677 -19.29 -17.95 22.20
CA ALA A 677 -19.40 -17.04 23.33
C ALA A 677 -18.62 -17.55 24.53
N LEU A 678 -17.90 -16.65 25.19
CA LEU A 678 -17.14 -16.95 26.41
C LEU A 678 -17.50 -15.95 27.54
N PRO A 679 -17.35 -16.35 28.81
CA PRO A 679 -17.70 -15.50 29.93
C PRO A 679 -16.68 -14.37 30.12
N LEU A 680 -17.19 -13.15 30.28
CA LEU A 680 -16.44 -11.96 30.64
C LEU A 680 -17.30 -11.09 31.58
N ALA A 681 -16.99 -11.11 32.85
CA ALA A 681 -17.64 -10.24 33.82
C ALA A 681 -16.80 -8.98 34.05
N VAL A 682 -17.36 -7.82 33.72
CA VAL A 682 -16.70 -6.52 33.92
C VAL A 682 -17.52 -5.62 34.84
N HIS A 683 -16.85 -4.75 35.57
CA HIS A 683 -17.53 -3.73 36.39
C HIS A 683 -17.87 -2.52 35.52
N ILE A 684 -19.16 -2.16 35.49
CA ILE A 684 -19.66 -1.01 34.73
C ILE A 684 -20.27 -0.02 35.76
N PRO A 685 -19.73 1.19 35.90
CA PRO A 685 -20.31 2.24 36.75
C PRO A 685 -21.72 2.64 36.28
N ASP A 686 -22.57 3.10 37.22
CA ASP A 686 -23.93 3.56 36.91
C ASP A 686 -23.94 4.83 36.05
N LYS A 687 -22.83 5.61 36.05
CA LYS A 687 -22.72 6.88 35.31
C LYS A 687 -21.33 6.98 34.68
N GLY A 688 -21.29 7.71 33.56
CA GLY A 688 -20.09 7.99 32.80
C GLY A 688 -20.09 7.32 31.42
N LYS A 689 -19.31 7.85 30.49
CA LYS A 689 -19.12 7.29 29.15
C LYS A 689 -18.10 6.15 29.26
N CYS A 690 -18.58 4.90 29.25
CA CYS A 690 -17.76 3.72 29.49
C CYS A 690 -17.53 2.93 28.23
N PHE A 691 -16.29 2.45 28.02
CA PHE A 691 -15.91 1.60 26.90
C PHE A 691 -15.25 0.32 27.38
N LEU A 692 -15.60 -0.79 26.76
CA LEU A 692 -14.91 -2.07 26.86
C LEU A 692 -14.05 -2.25 25.61
N LYS A 693 -12.74 -2.44 25.79
CA LYS A 693 -11.81 -2.80 24.74
C LYS A 693 -11.38 -4.24 24.90
N ILE A 694 -11.38 -4.99 23.81
CA ILE A 694 -10.87 -6.35 23.72
C ILE A 694 -9.66 -6.31 22.81
N PHE A 695 -8.51 -6.78 23.29
CA PHE A 695 -7.26 -6.81 22.52
C PHE A 695 -6.92 -8.25 22.16
N TYR A 696 -6.48 -8.44 20.93
CA TYR A 696 -6.02 -9.71 20.36
C TYR A 696 -4.50 -9.69 20.27
N HIS A 697 -3.82 -10.60 20.94
CA HIS A 697 -2.35 -10.72 20.93
C HIS A 697 -1.94 -12.08 20.40
N CYS A 698 -0.79 -12.20 19.71
CA CYS A 698 -0.25 -13.51 19.40
C CYS A 698 -0.05 -14.33 20.68
N ASP A 699 -0.62 -15.53 20.72
CA ASP A 699 -0.52 -16.44 21.87
C ASP A 699 0.88 -17.06 22.01
N LYS A 700 1.62 -17.17 20.93
CA LYS A 700 2.95 -17.77 20.79
C LYS A 700 3.74 -17.10 19.69
N ASP A 701 5.01 -17.44 19.56
CA ASP A 701 5.79 -17.03 18.40
C ASP A 701 5.21 -17.66 17.13
N LEU A 702 4.80 -16.79 16.22
CA LEU A 702 4.33 -17.11 14.88
C LEU A 702 5.35 -16.65 13.84
N SER A 703 5.16 -17.05 12.58
CA SER A 703 5.99 -16.55 11.50
C SER A 703 6.04 -15.01 11.53
N LEU A 704 7.23 -14.44 11.69
CA LEU A 704 7.53 -12.99 11.76
C LEU A 704 6.83 -12.19 12.88
N ARG A 705 6.13 -12.82 13.81
CA ARG A 705 5.43 -12.18 14.92
C ARG A 705 5.76 -12.91 16.22
N SER A 706 6.21 -12.17 17.22
CA SER A 706 6.49 -12.74 18.56
C SER A 706 5.24 -12.86 19.40
N GLU A 707 5.27 -13.75 20.40
CA GLU A 707 4.28 -13.79 21.48
C GLU A 707 4.01 -12.38 22.02
N GLY A 708 2.75 -12.06 22.26
CA GLY A 708 2.29 -10.75 22.73
C GLY A 708 2.19 -9.65 21.67
N HIS A 709 2.56 -9.90 20.40
CA HIS A 709 2.34 -8.94 19.33
C HIS A 709 0.85 -8.61 19.19
N LEU A 710 0.48 -7.32 19.25
CA LEU A 710 -0.90 -6.88 19.10
C LEU A 710 -1.37 -7.10 17.64
N LEU A 711 -2.40 -7.91 17.48
CA LEU A 711 -3.05 -8.19 16.18
C LEU A 711 -4.15 -7.17 15.84
N GLY A 712 -4.80 -6.61 16.86
CA GLY A 712 -5.86 -5.64 16.74
C GLY A 712 -6.71 -5.58 18.00
N PHE A 713 -7.78 -4.78 17.95
CA PHE A 713 -8.70 -4.60 19.08
C PHE A 713 -10.12 -4.32 18.61
N ASP A 714 -11.08 -4.58 19.50
CA ASP A 714 -12.47 -4.08 19.43
C ASP A 714 -12.73 -3.08 20.52
N GLU A 715 -13.62 -2.12 20.25
CA GLU A 715 -14.14 -1.18 21.24
C GLU A 715 -15.66 -1.22 21.24
N ILE A 716 -16.25 -1.32 22.43
CA ILE A 716 -17.71 -1.41 22.63
C ILE A 716 -18.11 -0.32 23.62
N LEU A 717 -19.06 0.54 23.25
CA LEU A 717 -19.70 1.47 24.18
C LEU A 717 -20.59 0.66 25.15
N LEU A 718 -20.33 0.79 26.44
CA LEU A 718 -21.10 0.14 27.50
C LEU A 718 -22.21 1.07 27.96
N GLU A 719 -23.45 0.72 27.72
CA GLU A 719 -24.60 1.46 28.24
C GLU A 719 -24.75 1.30 29.74
N ASN A 720 -25.05 2.39 30.42
CA ASN A 720 -25.36 2.45 31.88
C ASN A 720 -26.57 3.40 32.12
N GLU A 721 -26.85 3.77 33.37
CA GLU A 721 -28.00 4.64 33.71
C GLU A 721 -27.84 6.06 33.13
N ASP A 722 -26.61 6.55 33.05
CA ASP A 722 -26.28 7.85 32.44
C ASP A 722 -24.94 7.75 31.70
N SER A 723 -24.98 7.36 30.45
CA SER A 723 -23.80 7.14 29.58
C SER A 723 -23.10 8.42 29.12
N ARG A 724 -23.47 9.58 29.62
CA ARG A 724 -22.82 10.85 29.29
C ARG A 724 -21.53 11.00 30.08
N ASN A 725 -20.52 11.56 29.43
CA ASN A 725 -19.25 11.88 30.10
C ASN A 725 -19.51 12.89 31.24
N GLN A 726 -19.23 12.51 32.49
CA GLN A 726 -19.53 13.31 33.66
C GLN A 726 -18.60 14.53 33.76
N LYS A 727 -17.34 14.42 33.25
CA LYS A 727 -16.41 15.56 33.17
C LYS A 727 -16.96 16.60 32.19
N THR A 728 -17.45 16.19 31.04
CA THR A 728 -18.09 17.05 30.04
C THR A 728 -19.33 17.77 30.61
N LEU A 729 -20.18 17.04 31.33
CA LEU A 729 -21.37 17.63 31.99
C LEU A 729 -20.98 18.68 33.03
N ALA A 730 -19.91 18.46 33.80
CA ALA A 730 -19.43 19.43 34.77
C ALA A 730 -18.91 20.69 34.09
N MET A 731 -18.23 20.56 32.93
CA MET A 731 -17.72 21.69 32.13
C MET A 731 -18.85 22.56 31.54
N TRP A 732 -20.05 22.01 31.33
CA TRP A 732 -21.22 22.76 30.87
C TRP A 732 -21.88 23.58 31.98
N SER A 733 -21.55 23.35 33.24
CA SER A 733 -22.13 24.06 34.39
C SER A 733 -21.29 25.29 34.70
N ASP A 734 -21.97 26.43 34.90
CA ASP A 734 -21.30 27.66 35.37
C ASP A 734 -21.06 27.59 36.88
N ALA A 735 -19.85 27.97 37.27
CA ALA A 735 -19.60 28.24 38.68
C ALA A 735 -20.35 29.50 39.10
N PRO A 736 -20.98 29.50 40.26
CA PRO A 736 -21.66 30.72 40.74
C PRO A 736 -20.70 31.89 40.82
N SER A 737 -21.02 33.01 40.19
CA SER A 737 -20.21 34.25 40.19
C SER A 737 -21.07 35.42 40.51
N ASN A 738 -20.65 36.23 41.46
CA ASN A 738 -21.29 37.48 41.82
C ASN A 738 -20.76 38.69 41.02
N SER A 739 -19.95 38.45 40.00
CA SER A 739 -19.44 39.47 39.11
C SER A 739 -20.46 39.84 38.04
N THR A 740 -20.40 41.07 37.52
CA THR A 740 -21.26 41.52 36.42
C THR A 740 -20.39 41.90 35.23
N ILE A 741 -20.94 41.75 34.03
CA ILE A 741 -20.26 42.14 32.79
C ILE A 741 -20.75 43.51 32.39
N THR A 742 -19.81 44.41 32.08
CA THR A 742 -20.13 45.68 31.47
C THR A 742 -19.94 45.59 29.96
N VAL A 743 -20.86 46.20 29.21
CA VAL A 743 -20.83 46.26 27.76
C VAL A 743 -20.61 47.69 27.30
N GLN A 744 -19.55 47.93 26.49
CA GLN A 744 -19.32 49.15 25.79
C GLN A 744 -19.53 48.94 24.28
N GLU A 745 -20.46 49.69 23.72
CA GLU A 745 -20.85 49.55 22.31
C GLU A 745 -20.27 50.64 21.47
N THR A 746 -19.78 50.29 20.28
CA THR A 746 -19.43 51.17 19.18
C THR A 746 -20.17 50.70 17.90
N ASP A 747 -20.05 51.43 16.81
CA ASP A 747 -20.66 51.05 15.55
C ASP A 747 -20.14 49.67 15.05
N ARG A 748 -18.91 49.32 15.38
CA ARG A 748 -18.23 48.12 14.90
C ARG A 748 -18.10 47.00 15.94
N HIS A 749 -17.92 47.36 17.22
CA HIS A 749 -17.57 46.40 18.27
C HIS A 749 -18.42 46.51 19.51
N LEU A 750 -18.61 45.38 20.18
CA LEU A 750 -19.03 45.27 21.56
C LEU A 750 -17.84 44.88 22.42
N THR A 751 -17.41 45.73 23.35
CA THR A 751 -16.36 45.37 24.33
C THR A 751 -17.04 44.90 25.61
N LEU A 752 -16.83 43.64 25.96
CA LEU A 752 -17.38 42.95 27.12
C LEU A 752 -16.29 42.86 28.19
N ARG A 753 -16.49 43.49 29.34
CA ARG A 753 -15.57 43.49 30.46
C ARG A 753 -16.18 42.84 31.68
N GLY A 754 -15.64 41.70 32.06
CA GLY A 754 -15.90 41.02 33.32
C GLY A 754 -14.79 41.30 34.34
N LYS A 755 -14.81 40.56 35.45
CA LYS A 755 -13.80 40.70 36.52
C LYS A 755 -12.40 40.31 36.01
N ASN A 756 -12.31 39.19 35.27
CA ASN A 756 -11.04 38.57 34.86
C ASN A 756 -10.86 38.51 33.34
N PHE A 757 -11.77 39.17 32.58
CA PHE A 757 -11.65 39.06 31.12
C PHE A 757 -12.08 40.32 30.41
N THR A 758 -11.54 40.53 29.20
CA THR A 758 -12.01 41.54 28.25
C THR A 758 -12.10 40.93 26.87
N TYR A 759 -13.33 40.91 26.32
CA TYR A 759 -13.60 40.33 24.99
C TYR A 759 -14.10 41.41 24.05
N ASN A 760 -13.67 41.38 22.82
CA ASN A 760 -14.05 42.32 21.78
C ASN A 760 -14.79 41.58 20.66
N PHE A 761 -16.10 41.77 20.60
CA PHE A 761 -16.98 41.13 19.63
C PHE A 761 -17.19 42.04 18.42
N ASN A 762 -16.93 41.53 17.21
CA ASN A 762 -17.12 42.23 15.96
C ASN A 762 -18.57 42.09 15.46
N LYS A 763 -19.28 43.20 15.43
CA LYS A 763 -20.70 43.26 15.01
C LYS A 763 -20.85 43.02 13.50
N LEU A 764 -19.78 43.15 12.70
CA LEU A 764 -19.81 42.99 11.25
C LEU A 764 -19.67 41.50 10.83
N THR A 765 -19.00 40.69 11.65
CA THR A 765 -18.77 39.27 11.38
C THR A 765 -19.58 38.35 12.28
N GLY A 766 -20.00 38.83 13.46
CA GLY A 766 -20.69 38.01 14.46
C GLY A 766 -19.73 37.12 15.26
N LEU A 767 -18.42 37.47 15.30
CA LEU A 767 -17.34 36.69 15.89
C LEU A 767 -16.51 37.56 16.88
N PHE A 768 -15.68 36.92 17.70
CA PHE A 768 -14.78 37.60 18.59
C PHE A 768 -13.50 38.02 17.85
N ALA A 769 -13.23 39.31 17.80
CA ALA A 769 -12.01 39.90 17.21
C ALA A 769 -10.79 39.78 18.14
N ALA A 770 -11.03 39.82 19.47
CA ALA A 770 -9.99 39.63 20.47
C ALA A 770 -10.60 39.10 21.77
N MET A 771 -9.88 38.24 22.42
CA MET A 771 -10.20 37.70 23.73
C MET A 771 -8.97 37.73 24.63
N GLN A 772 -9.15 38.29 25.82
CA GLN A 772 -8.13 38.33 26.86
C GLN A 772 -8.73 37.82 28.18
N TYR A 773 -8.02 36.93 28.86
CA TYR A 773 -8.40 36.42 30.17
C TYR A 773 -7.28 36.67 31.17
N GLU A 774 -7.58 37.38 32.26
CA GLU A 774 -6.57 38.00 33.15
C GLU A 774 -5.55 38.83 32.31
N ASP A 775 -4.28 38.47 32.38
CA ASP A 775 -3.19 39.13 31.64
C ASP A 775 -2.82 38.43 30.32
N ALA A 776 -3.48 37.27 30.03
CA ALA A 776 -3.14 36.45 28.87
C ALA A 776 -4.04 36.74 27.67
N VAL A 777 -3.46 36.87 26.49
CA VAL A 777 -4.14 36.93 25.21
C VAL A 777 -4.57 35.50 24.83
N LEU A 778 -5.84 35.37 24.42
CA LEU A 778 -6.39 34.07 23.94
C LEU A 778 -6.48 34.02 22.42
N LEU A 779 -6.59 35.13 21.73
CA LEU A 779 -6.67 35.20 20.28
C LEU A 779 -5.64 36.19 19.77
N ASP A 780 -4.73 35.72 18.92
CA ASP A 780 -3.75 36.57 18.21
C ASP A 780 -4.42 37.40 17.11
N LYS A 781 -5.48 36.85 16.51
CA LYS A 781 -6.36 37.52 15.54
C LYS A 781 -7.82 37.06 15.66
N GLU A 782 -8.72 37.76 14.97
CA GLU A 782 -10.14 37.44 14.93
C GLU A 782 -10.37 35.97 14.57
N MET A 783 -11.26 35.28 15.29
CA MET A 783 -11.70 33.92 14.92
C MET A 783 -12.53 33.92 13.63
N GLU A 784 -12.64 32.78 13.02
CA GLU A 784 -13.32 32.63 11.73
C GLU A 784 -14.32 31.47 11.77
N PHE A 785 -15.41 31.56 11.00
CA PHE A 785 -16.13 30.36 10.58
C PHE A 785 -15.29 29.68 9.51
N ASN A 786 -14.95 28.40 9.71
CA ASN A 786 -14.06 27.66 8.85
C ASN A 786 -14.84 26.73 7.93
N ILE A 787 -14.63 26.89 6.62
CA ILE A 787 -15.24 26.05 5.57
C ILE A 787 -14.18 25.24 4.85
N TRP A 788 -12.97 25.80 4.72
CA TRP A 788 -11.90 25.22 3.91
C TRP A 788 -11.11 24.19 4.70
N ARG A 789 -10.84 23.01 4.08
CA ARG A 789 -9.76 22.11 4.49
C ARG A 789 -8.69 22.10 3.38
N ALA A 790 -7.44 21.85 3.73
CA ALA A 790 -6.42 21.55 2.73
C ALA A 790 -6.81 20.26 1.99
N PRO A 791 -7.15 20.33 0.69
CA PRO A 791 -7.64 19.14 0.00
C PRO A 791 -6.67 17.97 0.12
N THR A 792 -7.18 16.81 0.51
CA THR A 792 -6.40 15.58 0.49
C THR A 792 -6.22 15.08 -0.94
N ASP A 793 -5.30 14.14 -1.15
CA ASP A 793 -5.15 13.54 -2.48
C ASP A 793 -6.44 12.83 -2.92
N ASN A 794 -7.23 12.30 -1.98
CA ASN A 794 -8.55 11.73 -2.25
C ASN A 794 -9.61 12.78 -2.63
N ASP A 795 -9.39 14.04 -2.28
CA ASP A 795 -10.26 15.15 -2.72
C ASP A 795 -9.93 15.63 -4.16
N ARG A 796 -8.95 15.05 -4.86
CA ARG A 796 -8.41 15.58 -6.14
C ARG A 796 -9.47 15.89 -7.20
N LYS A 797 -10.55 15.13 -7.26
CA LYS A 797 -11.69 15.37 -8.15
C LYS A 797 -12.67 16.37 -7.54
N LEU A 798 -13.04 16.16 -6.27
CA LEU A 798 -14.01 16.96 -5.54
C LEU A 798 -13.56 18.40 -5.29
N LYS A 799 -12.25 18.62 -5.07
CA LYS A 799 -11.70 19.98 -4.93
C LYS A 799 -11.97 20.87 -6.12
N LEU A 800 -12.20 20.34 -7.31
CA LEU A 800 -12.57 21.13 -8.49
C LEU A 800 -13.95 21.76 -8.31
N ASP A 801 -14.89 21.03 -7.72
CA ASP A 801 -16.20 21.54 -7.36
C ASP A 801 -16.13 22.58 -6.23
N TRP A 802 -15.28 22.34 -5.21
CA TRP A 802 -15.05 23.29 -4.12
C TRP A 802 -14.41 24.59 -4.60
N LEU A 803 -13.44 24.51 -5.52
CA LEU A 803 -12.81 25.67 -6.15
C LEU A 803 -13.76 26.41 -7.10
N ALA A 804 -14.61 25.68 -7.82
CA ALA A 804 -15.69 26.28 -8.61
C ALA A 804 -16.72 27.00 -7.73
N ALA A 805 -17.03 26.44 -6.54
CA ALA A 805 -17.83 27.06 -5.49
C ALA A 805 -17.08 28.14 -4.70
N ARG A 806 -15.75 28.29 -4.90
CA ARG A 806 -14.87 29.27 -4.23
C ARG A 806 -14.90 29.18 -2.71
N TYR A 807 -14.98 27.97 -2.16
CA TYR A 807 -14.97 27.76 -0.71
C TYR A 807 -13.67 28.18 -0.03
N ASP A 808 -12.58 28.25 -0.79
CA ASP A 808 -11.26 28.78 -0.40
C ASP A 808 -11.24 30.31 -0.22
N HIS A 809 -12.31 31.04 -0.65
CA HIS A 809 -12.41 32.48 -0.61
C HIS A 809 -13.79 32.95 -0.13
N CYS A 810 -14.15 32.58 1.11
CA CYS A 810 -15.43 32.94 1.73
C CYS A 810 -15.33 34.19 2.60
N MET A 811 -16.44 34.91 2.67
CA MET A 811 -16.62 36.07 3.57
C MET A 811 -17.81 35.88 4.46
N THR A 812 -17.65 36.23 5.73
CA THR A 812 -18.71 36.24 6.75
C THR A 812 -19.30 37.64 6.84
N ASN A 813 -20.62 37.75 6.89
CA ASN A 813 -21.34 39.00 7.04
C ASN A 813 -22.49 38.88 8.05
N ALA A 814 -22.44 39.61 9.17
CA ALA A 814 -23.51 39.69 10.14
C ALA A 814 -24.48 40.80 9.74
N TYR A 815 -25.73 40.45 9.38
CA TYR A 815 -26.77 41.38 8.94
C TYR A 815 -27.40 42.14 10.10
N ARG A 816 -27.46 41.50 11.28
CA ARG A 816 -28.01 42.05 12.50
C ARG A 816 -27.32 41.47 13.71
N THR A 817 -26.99 42.31 14.66
CA THR A 817 -26.42 41.90 15.96
C THR A 817 -27.19 42.59 17.07
N GLU A 818 -27.62 41.81 18.07
CA GLU A 818 -28.30 42.31 19.27
C GLU A 818 -27.65 41.67 20.50
N TYR A 819 -27.72 42.40 21.64
CA TYR A 819 -27.25 41.82 22.90
C TYR A 819 -28.25 42.07 24.03
N GLN A 820 -28.18 41.22 25.02
CA GLN A 820 -28.95 41.34 26.27
C GLN A 820 -28.01 41.05 27.44
N VAL A 821 -28.01 41.95 28.41
CA VAL A 821 -27.30 41.75 29.69
C VAL A 821 -28.28 41.18 30.70
N THR A 822 -27.88 40.12 31.43
CA THR A 822 -28.66 39.44 32.47
C THR A 822 -27.82 39.29 33.73
N ASP A 823 -28.43 38.84 34.83
CA ASP A 823 -27.68 38.61 36.09
C ASP A 823 -26.64 37.47 35.93
N SER A 824 -26.85 36.54 34.97
CA SER A 824 -25.96 35.41 34.72
C SER A 824 -24.89 35.68 33.66
N GLY A 825 -24.95 36.81 32.91
CA GLY A 825 -24.01 37.10 31.85
C GLY A 825 -24.57 37.93 30.71
N VAL A 826 -24.01 37.80 29.54
CA VAL A 826 -24.41 38.51 28.31
C VAL A 826 -24.74 37.49 27.20
N THR A 827 -25.90 37.70 26.56
CA THR A 827 -26.27 36.97 25.36
C THR A 827 -26.15 37.87 24.14
N LEU A 828 -25.42 37.42 23.08
CA LEU A 828 -25.30 38.07 21.78
C LEU A 828 -26.02 37.21 20.75
N ARG A 829 -26.85 37.84 19.92
CA ARG A 829 -27.54 37.19 18.82
C ARG A 829 -27.14 37.84 17.50
N ALA A 830 -26.78 37.03 16.51
CA ALA A 830 -26.45 37.54 15.19
C ALA A 830 -27.10 36.67 14.09
N LYS A 831 -27.59 37.33 13.07
CA LYS A 831 -27.95 36.70 11.80
C LYS A 831 -26.75 36.85 10.90
N VAL A 832 -26.14 35.74 10.51
CA VAL A 832 -24.85 35.71 9.76
C VAL A 832 -25.03 34.97 8.44
N GLY A 833 -24.51 35.51 7.38
CA GLY A 833 -24.41 34.83 6.09
C GLY A 833 -22.97 34.57 5.70
N ILE A 834 -22.69 33.43 5.13
CA ILE A 834 -21.38 33.12 4.53
C ILE A 834 -21.56 32.99 3.02
N ALA A 835 -20.75 33.73 2.29
CA ALA A 835 -20.77 33.77 0.82
C ALA A 835 -19.34 33.72 0.25
N PRO A 836 -19.13 32.97 -0.81
CA PRO A 836 -17.87 33.06 -1.54
C PRO A 836 -17.79 34.38 -2.31
N ILE A 837 -16.56 34.84 -2.57
CA ILE A 837 -16.37 36.04 -3.37
C ILE A 837 -16.93 35.84 -4.78
N SER A 838 -17.77 36.79 -5.23
CA SER A 838 -18.41 36.82 -6.57
C SER A 838 -19.53 35.77 -6.80
N LEU A 839 -19.94 35.04 -5.78
CA LEU A 839 -21.08 34.09 -5.84
C LEU A 839 -22.13 34.47 -4.77
N GLN A 840 -23.30 33.83 -4.85
CA GLN A 840 -24.37 34.00 -3.87
C GLN A 840 -24.02 33.31 -2.55
N LYS A 841 -24.71 33.69 -1.52
CA LYS A 841 -24.62 33.10 -0.18
C LYS A 841 -25.02 31.60 -0.23
N PHE A 842 -24.26 30.79 0.50
CA PHE A 842 -24.53 29.36 0.61
C PHE A 842 -24.84 28.88 2.04
N LEU A 843 -24.54 29.70 3.07
CA LEU A 843 -24.92 29.40 4.45
C LEU A 843 -25.63 30.62 5.09
N ASP A 844 -26.73 30.32 5.76
CA ASP A 844 -27.42 31.19 6.68
C ASP A 844 -27.29 30.66 8.11
N LEU A 845 -26.77 31.48 9.03
CA LEU A 845 -26.52 31.08 10.40
C LEU A 845 -27.36 31.97 11.36
N ASP A 846 -28.09 31.30 12.24
CA ASP A 846 -28.67 31.91 13.44
C ASP A 846 -27.72 31.68 14.60
N VAL A 847 -26.94 32.68 14.95
CA VAL A 847 -25.82 32.58 15.91
C VAL A 847 -26.24 33.16 17.26
N CYS A 848 -26.01 32.39 18.32
CA CYS A 848 -26.22 32.82 19.69
C CYS A 848 -24.96 32.57 20.53
N TRP A 849 -24.32 33.63 20.97
CA TRP A 849 -23.23 33.58 21.92
C TRP A 849 -23.73 33.91 23.33
N THR A 850 -23.42 33.07 24.32
CA THR A 850 -23.65 33.35 25.74
C THR A 850 -22.32 33.46 26.47
N ILE A 851 -22.05 34.59 27.08
CA ILE A 851 -20.87 34.88 27.86
C ILE A 851 -21.25 34.88 29.33
N SER A 852 -20.75 33.95 30.10
CA SER A 852 -21.02 33.84 31.53
C SER A 852 -20.17 34.86 32.33
N ASN A 853 -20.62 35.17 33.56
CA ASN A 853 -19.90 36.05 34.47
C ASN A 853 -18.48 35.53 34.85
N SER A 854 -18.21 34.24 34.66
CA SER A 854 -16.87 33.65 34.82
C SER A 854 -15.94 33.87 33.63
N GLY A 855 -16.48 34.28 32.47
CA GLY A 855 -15.74 34.45 31.22
C GLY A 855 -15.83 33.25 30.26
N ALA A 856 -16.58 32.20 30.61
CA ALA A 856 -16.85 31.15 29.66
C ALA A 856 -17.78 31.64 28.55
N VAL A 857 -17.52 31.21 27.31
CA VAL A 857 -18.23 31.63 26.09
C VAL A 857 -18.86 30.41 25.43
N THR A 858 -20.17 30.40 25.25
CA THR A 858 -20.90 29.32 24.58
C THR A 858 -21.44 29.80 23.25
N LEU A 859 -21.07 29.12 22.17
CA LEU A 859 -21.73 29.24 20.86
C LEU A 859 -22.86 28.22 20.79
N ALA A 860 -24.01 28.67 20.33
CA ALA A 860 -25.07 27.83 19.80
C ALA A 860 -25.51 28.43 18.46
N LEU A 861 -25.48 27.66 17.40
CA LEU A 861 -25.91 28.12 16.08
C LEU A 861 -26.78 27.07 15.39
N HIS A 862 -27.68 27.58 14.56
CA HIS A 862 -28.43 26.82 13.57
C HIS A 862 -28.01 27.28 12.19
N ALA A 863 -27.67 26.33 11.31
CA ALA A 863 -27.22 26.59 9.97
C ALA A 863 -28.23 26.05 8.94
N GLU A 864 -28.54 26.84 7.92
CA GLU A 864 -29.23 26.43 6.72
C GLU A 864 -28.34 26.57 5.51
N ARG A 865 -28.17 25.45 4.76
CA ARG A 865 -27.28 25.38 3.58
C ARG A 865 -28.09 25.47 2.28
N ASN A 866 -27.61 26.25 1.33
CA ASN A 866 -28.08 26.22 -0.04
C ASN A 866 -27.54 24.98 -0.76
N THR A 867 -28.36 23.98 -0.95
CA THR A 867 -28.01 22.65 -1.51
C THR A 867 -27.70 22.66 -3.00
N VAL A 868 -27.75 23.82 -3.68
CA VAL A 868 -27.24 24.01 -5.04
C VAL A 868 -25.72 24.00 -5.06
N PHE A 869 -25.08 24.36 -3.94
CA PHE A 869 -23.63 24.26 -3.74
C PHE A 869 -23.21 22.83 -3.39
N PRO A 870 -21.98 22.42 -3.72
CA PRO A 870 -21.48 21.08 -3.37
C PRO A 870 -21.42 20.87 -1.85
N GLU A 871 -21.16 19.63 -1.42
CA GLU A 871 -20.89 19.30 -0.05
C GLU A 871 -19.75 20.15 0.53
N LEU A 872 -19.84 20.47 1.82
CA LEU A 872 -18.82 21.28 2.47
C LEU A 872 -17.55 20.47 2.76
N PRO A 873 -16.34 21.03 2.59
CA PRO A 873 -15.11 20.40 3.05
C PRO A 873 -15.11 20.14 4.56
N ARG A 874 -15.54 21.14 5.31
CA ARG A 874 -15.75 21.15 6.76
C ARG A 874 -16.64 22.31 7.16
N PHE A 875 -17.13 22.30 8.39
CA PHE A 875 -17.76 23.45 9.01
C PHE A 875 -17.46 23.53 10.50
N GLY A 876 -16.95 24.68 10.96
CA GLY A 876 -16.69 24.92 12.37
C GLY A 876 -16.14 26.31 12.66
N LEU A 877 -15.47 26.44 13.80
CA LEU A 877 -14.73 27.62 14.22
C LEU A 877 -13.23 27.40 14.04
N ARG A 878 -12.51 28.39 13.55
CA ARG A 878 -11.04 28.46 13.52
C ARG A 878 -10.55 29.58 14.43
N LEU A 879 -9.77 29.18 15.43
CA LEU A 879 -9.16 30.08 16.40
C LEU A 879 -7.65 30.15 16.18
N PHE A 880 -7.10 31.35 16.34
CA PHE A 880 -5.66 31.59 16.26
C PHE A 880 -5.17 31.96 17.66
N LEU A 881 -4.64 30.96 18.35
CA LEU A 881 -4.20 31.04 19.72
C LEU A 881 -2.69 31.44 19.77
N PRO A 882 -2.19 31.99 20.86
CA PRO A 882 -0.75 32.17 21.03
C PRO A 882 0.04 30.89 20.78
N LYS A 883 1.14 30.98 20.07
CA LYS A 883 1.98 29.84 19.66
C LYS A 883 2.48 29.00 20.84
N GLU A 884 2.64 29.63 22.01
CA GLU A 884 3.01 28.99 23.26
C GLU A 884 1.93 28.06 23.84
N MET A 885 0.68 28.17 23.38
CA MET A 885 -0.37 27.18 23.67
C MET A 885 -0.14 25.92 22.82
N ALA A 886 0.95 25.23 23.17
CA ALA A 886 1.54 24.16 22.34
C ALA A 886 1.29 22.75 22.88
N ARG A 887 0.60 22.61 24.01
CA ARG A 887 0.17 21.30 24.54
C ARG A 887 -1.31 21.13 24.37
N VAL A 888 -1.69 19.93 23.94
CA VAL A 888 -3.08 19.53 23.71
C VAL A 888 -3.40 18.28 24.53
N SER A 889 -4.57 18.26 25.14
CA SER A 889 -5.17 17.06 25.71
C SER A 889 -6.66 17.02 25.37
N TYR A 890 -7.18 15.83 25.16
CA TYR A 890 -8.57 15.66 24.73
C TYR A 890 -9.14 14.32 25.17
N PHE A 891 -10.47 14.25 25.18
CA PHE A 891 -11.19 12.99 25.23
C PHE A 891 -11.97 12.81 23.93
N GLY A 892 -11.64 11.77 23.20
CA GLY A 892 -12.18 11.43 21.88
C GLY A 892 -11.44 10.27 21.27
N MET A 893 -11.57 10.08 19.96
CA MET A 893 -10.82 9.03 19.23
C MET A 893 -9.38 9.46 18.98
N GLY A 894 -8.45 8.62 19.41
CA GLY A 894 -7.01 8.85 19.32
C GLY A 894 -6.20 7.58 19.63
N PRO A 895 -4.86 7.70 19.80
CA PRO A 895 -4.05 8.92 19.75
C PRO A 895 -3.74 9.43 18.33
N MET A 896 -3.95 8.61 17.29
CA MET A 896 -3.72 8.95 15.89
C MET A 896 -4.86 9.82 15.33
N GLU A 897 -4.60 10.45 14.19
CA GLU A 897 -5.67 11.16 13.47
C GLU A 897 -6.83 10.22 13.14
N SER A 898 -8.03 10.78 13.15
CA SER A 898 -9.26 10.03 12.88
C SER A 898 -10.30 10.92 12.18
N TYR A 899 -11.08 10.31 11.30
CA TYR A 899 -12.13 10.91 10.51
C TYR A 899 -13.38 10.03 10.56
N CYS A 900 -14.53 10.52 10.10
CA CYS A 900 -15.79 9.77 10.20
C CYS A 900 -15.77 8.40 9.49
N ASP A 901 -14.95 8.23 8.47
CA ASP A 901 -14.75 7.02 7.68
C ASP A 901 -13.37 6.35 7.87
N LYS A 902 -12.46 6.97 8.65
CA LYS A 902 -11.10 6.48 8.92
C LYS A 902 -10.79 6.65 10.41
N HIS A 903 -11.16 5.67 11.24
CA HIS A 903 -11.00 5.77 12.69
C HIS A 903 -10.78 4.45 13.42
N HIS A 904 -10.69 3.32 12.71
CA HIS A 904 -10.52 2.00 13.34
C HIS A 904 -9.12 1.79 13.94
N ALA A 905 -8.12 2.57 13.50
CA ALA A 905 -6.81 2.59 14.16
C ALA A 905 -6.85 3.32 15.51
N ALA A 906 -7.85 4.16 15.73
CA ALA A 906 -8.05 4.95 16.94
C ALA A 906 -9.07 4.30 17.88
N SER A 907 -9.11 4.76 19.13
CA SER A 907 -10.11 4.36 20.10
C SER A 907 -10.41 5.49 21.09
N HIS A 908 -11.55 5.47 21.75
CA HIS A 908 -11.87 6.49 22.74
C HIS A 908 -10.96 6.42 23.97
N GLY A 909 -10.50 7.59 24.38
CA GLY A 909 -9.63 7.73 25.54
C GLY A 909 -9.32 9.18 25.88
N TYR A 910 -8.60 9.38 26.96
CA TYR A 910 -7.96 10.64 27.29
C TYR A 910 -6.52 10.60 26.79
N PHE A 911 -6.18 11.53 25.89
CA PHE A 911 -4.85 11.63 25.26
C PHE A 911 -4.24 13.00 25.51
N SER A 912 -2.92 13.05 25.55
CA SER A 912 -2.15 14.28 25.70
C SER A 912 -0.89 14.23 24.84
N SER A 913 -0.58 15.33 24.15
CA SER A 913 0.57 15.45 23.27
C SER A 913 0.96 16.93 23.08
N THR A 914 1.94 17.17 22.23
CA THR A 914 2.24 18.51 21.73
C THR A 914 1.56 18.74 20.37
N ILE A 915 1.37 20.00 19.99
CA ILE A 915 0.82 20.35 18.67
C ILE A 915 1.66 19.78 17.53
N TRP A 916 2.99 19.70 17.69
CA TRP A 916 3.88 19.07 16.69
C TRP A 916 3.63 17.57 16.53
N GLN A 917 3.25 16.87 17.58
CA GLN A 917 2.95 15.43 17.54
C GLN A 917 1.56 15.12 16.95
N GLN A 918 0.74 16.15 16.77
CA GLN A 918 -0.56 16.02 16.08
C GLN A 918 -0.42 16.08 14.56
N HIS A 919 0.72 16.56 14.07
CA HIS A 919 0.97 16.71 12.63
C HIS A 919 1.41 15.37 12.02
N GLU A 920 0.70 14.93 10.97
CA GLU A 920 1.13 13.84 10.11
C GLU A 920 1.85 14.42 8.89
N ASP A 921 3.10 14.04 8.70
CA ASP A 921 4.02 14.69 7.77
C ASP A 921 3.95 14.08 6.36
N TYR A 922 2.76 14.11 5.74
CA TYR A 922 2.57 13.67 4.35
C TYR A 922 3.50 14.42 3.42
N ILE A 923 4.21 13.71 2.51
CA ILE A 923 5.20 14.30 1.60
C ILE A 923 4.59 15.43 0.77
N ARG A 924 3.37 15.22 0.26
CA ARG A 924 2.56 16.32 -0.25
C ARG A 924 1.65 16.83 0.86
N PRO A 925 1.83 18.08 1.33
CA PRO A 925 1.01 18.64 2.39
C PRO A 925 -0.48 18.62 2.05
N GLN A 926 -1.30 18.26 3.03
CA GLN A 926 -2.74 18.14 2.93
C GLN A 926 -3.36 18.14 4.32
N GLU A 927 -4.69 18.16 4.43
CA GLU A 927 -5.37 18.06 5.72
C GLU A 927 -4.91 16.82 6.48
N ASN A 928 -4.55 17.00 7.77
CA ASN A 928 -4.07 15.95 8.64
C ASN A 928 -4.33 16.28 10.11
N GLY A 929 -4.15 15.31 11.00
CA GLY A 929 -4.18 15.51 12.44
C GLY A 929 -5.55 15.85 13.01
N SER A 930 -6.66 15.52 12.33
CA SER A 930 -8.00 15.65 12.89
C SER A 930 -8.28 14.54 13.90
N HIS A 931 -9.14 14.84 14.89
CA HIS A 931 -9.70 13.87 15.84
C HIS A 931 -11.20 13.88 15.80
N TYR A 932 -11.78 12.69 15.61
CA TYR A 932 -13.21 12.44 15.46
C TYR A 932 -13.86 12.07 16.81
N ASP A 933 -15.15 12.31 16.94
CA ASP A 933 -16.00 11.96 18.09
C ASP A 933 -15.40 12.40 19.44
N CYS A 934 -15.00 13.69 19.53
CA CYS A 934 -14.42 14.27 20.73
C CYS A 934 -15.47 14.95 21.60
N ASP A 935 -15.45 14.70 22.91
CA ASP A 935 -16.30 15.37 23.86
C ASP A 935 -15.72 16.73 24.28
N TYR A 936 -14.39 16.80 24.44
CA TYR A 936 -13.67 18.04 24.75
C TYR A 936 -12.22 18.01 24.31
N VAL A 937 -11.67 19.20 24.08
CA VAL A 937 -10.22 19.42 23.87
C VAL A 937 -9.74 20.57 24.73
N GLN A 938 -8.52 20.48 25.27
CA GLN A 938 -7.85 21.46 26.10
C GLN A 938 -6.50 21.80 25.50
N LEU A 939 -6.22 23.09 25.31
CA LEU A 939 -4.91 23.59 24.97
C LEU A 939 -4.34 24.37 26.14
N ASP A 940 -3.08 24.18 26.46
CA ASP A 940 -2.42 24.90 27.53
C ASP A 940 -1.05 25.44 27.09
N GLY A 941 -0.70 26.59 27.69
CA GLY A 941 0.54 27.32 27.46
C GLY A 941 0.33 28.80 27.75
N ALA A 942 1.41 29.60 27.70
CA ALA A 942 1.35 31.04 27.99
C ALA A 942 0.71 31.41 29.35
N GLY A 943 0.70 30.48 30.34
CA GLY A 943 0.08 30.66 31.65
C GLY A 943 -1.44 30.54 31.67
N ILE A 944 -2.04 30.05 30.61
CA ILE A 944 -3.47 29.86 30.44
C ILE A 944 -3.80 28.49 29.87
N LYS A 945 -5.01 28.01 30.18
CA LYS A 945 -5.63 26.84 29.60
C LYS A 945 -6.97 27.24 28.98
N LEU A 946 -7.17 26.82 27.73
CA LEU A 946 -8.46 26.95 27.04
C LEU A 946 -9.05 25.55 26.82
N THR A 947 -10.23 25.33 27.38
CA THR A 947 -11.02 24.10 27.14
C THR A 947 -12.16 24.41 26.18
N ALA A 948 -12.24 23.64 25.10
CA ALA A 948 -13.43 23.59 24.23
C ALA A 948 -14.19 22.30 24.50
N VAL A 949 -15.49 22.42 24.81
CA VAL A 949 -16.36 21.27 25.13
C VAL A 949 -17.62 21.32 24.29
N GLY A 950 -17.95 20.18 23.61
CA GLY A 950 -19.13 20.04 22.76
C GLY A 950 -20.41 19.75 23.55
N ALA A 951 -21.55 20.26 23.09
CA ALA A 951 -22.85 19.78 23.57
C ALA A 951 -23.17 18.38 23.03
N LYS A 952 -22.62 18.06 21.90
CA LYS A 952 -22.49 16.74 21.25
C LYS A 952 -21.03 16.54 20.87
N PRO A 953 -20.61 15.30 20.63
CA PRO A 953 -19.27 15.06 20.09
C PRO A 953 -19.01 15.89 18.82
N PHE A 954 -17.78 16.34 18.67
CA PHE A 954 -17.34 17.20 17.57
C PHE A 954 -15.98 16.74 17.05
N CYS A 955 -15.50 17.31 15.95
CA CYS A 955 -14.15 17.10 15.47
C CYS A 955 -13.25 18.27 15.84
N PHE A 956 -11.98 18.02 16.12
CA PHE A 956 -10.99 19.10 16.24
C PHE A 956 -9.72 18.80 15.49
N ASN A 957 -9.01 19.85 15.13
CA ASN A 957 -7.66 19.81 14.61
C ASN A 957 -6.85 20.95 15.24
N ALA A 958 -5.63 20.66 15.68
CA ALA A 958 -4.73 21.64 16.26
C ALA A 958 -3.37 21.57 15.58
N SER A 959 -2.93 22.67 14.95
CA SER A 959 -1.75 22.69 14.10
C SER A 959 -0.96 23.99 14.25
N HIS A 960 0.33 23.96 13.87
CA HIS A 960 1.12 25.16 13.62
C HIS A 960 1.11 25.61 12.14
N TYR A 961 0.35 24.90 11.30
CA TYR A 961 0.13 25.26 9.90
C TYR A 961 -1.31 25.65 9.67
N THR A 962 -1.53 26.62 8.79
CA THR A 962 -2.87 26.97 8.31
C THR A 962 -3.27 26.02 7.18
N GLN A 963 -4.58 25.91 6.91
CA GLN A 963 -5.07 25.14 5.77
C GLN A 963 -4.58 25.70 4.42
N GLU A 964 -4.39 27.01 4.35
CA GLU A 964 -3.83 27.72 3.19
C GLU A 964 -2.38 27.30 2.93
N GLU A 965 -1.52 27.28 3.98
CA GLU A 965 -0.13 26.83 3.87
C GLU A 965 -0.05 25.39 3.38
N LEU A 966 -0.84 24.49 3.96
CA LEU A 966 -0.91 23.09 3.54
C LEU A 966 -1.42 22.92 2.10
N THR A 967 -2.33 23.80 1.64
CA THR A 967 -2.88 23.77 0.28
C THR A 967 -1.86 24.22 -0.77
N GLU A 968 -1.05 25.23 -0.45
CA GLU A 968 -0.13 25.90 -1.40
C GLU A 968 1.15 25.12 -1.65
N LYS A 969 1.66 24.39 -0.66
CA LYS A 969 2.98 23.74 -0.76
C LYS A 969 2.90 22.43 -1.51
N ALA A 970 3.92 22.19 -2.34
CA ALA A 970 4.07 20.95 -3.06
C ALA A 970 4.73 19.85 -2.19
N HIS A 971 5.59 20.24 -1.25
CA HIS A 971 6.37 19.33 -0.42
C HIS A 971 6.34 19.72 1.05
N ASN A 972 6.39 18.73 1.93
CA ASN A 972 6.41 18.92 3.39
C ASN A 972 7.61 19.74 3.86
N TYR A 973 8.78 19.60 3.23
CA TYR A 973 9.96 20.39 3.58
C TYR A 973 9.86 21.88 3.22
N GLU A 974 8.88 22.29 2.44
CA GLU A 974 8.58 23.67 2.09
C GLU A 974 7.69 24.37 3.12
N LEU A 975 7.07 23.61 4.03
CA LEU A 975 6.14 24.14 5.02
C LEU A 975 6.80 25.10 6.00
N HIS A 976 6.14 26.22 6.26
CA HIS A 976 6.53 27.24 7.23
C HIS A 976 5.44 27.36 8.29
N PRO A 977 5.74 27.09 9.57
CA PRO A 977 4.76 27.23 10.63
C PRO A 977 4.40 28.70 10.82
N CYS A 978 3.11 28.98 11.06
CA CYS A 978 2.63 30.31 11.38
C CYS A 978 3.02 30.74 12.82
N ASP A 979 2.76 31.99 13.15
CA ASP A 979 3.09 32.56 14.48
C ASP A 979 2.04 32.21 15.56
N SER A 980 0.98 31.49 15.19
CA SER A 980 -0.10 31.06 16.09
C SER A 980 -0.24 29.56 16.16
N THR A 981 -0.85 29.02 17.20
CA THR A 981 -1.47 27.71 17.22
C THR A 981 -2.86 27.83 16.62
N VAL A 982 -3.11 27.14 15.51
CA VAL A 982 -4.39 27.12 14.82
C VAL A 982 -5.24 25.99 15.39
N LEU A 983 -6.38 26.32 16.02
CA LEU A 983 -7.35 25.37 16.54
C LEU A 983 -8.63 25.43 15.73
N CYS A 984 -8.98 24.35 15.06
CA CYS A 984 -10.26 24.14 14.40
C CYS A 984 -11.17 23.31 15.30
N LEU A 985 -12.39 23.75 15.47
CA LEU A 985 -13.45 23.09 16.26
C LEU A 985 -14.65 22.91 15.33
N ASP A 986 -14.86 21.69 14.83
CA ASP A 986 -15.78 21.46 13.73
C ASP A 986 -17.03 20.72 14.16
N TYR A 987 -18.16 21.16 13.64
CA TYR A 987 -19.40 20.36 13.63
C TYR A 987 -19.14 19.00 12.98
N ALA A 988 -18.56 19.03 11.77
CA ALA A 988 -18.18 17.86 11.01
C ALA A 988 -17.17 18.23 9.91
N GLN A 989 -16.54 17.21 9.35
CA GLN A 989 -15.74 17.26 8.12
C GLN A 989 -16.25 16.21 7.13
N ASN A 990 -16.03 16.46 5.84
CA ASN A 990 -16.20 15.44 4.81
C ASN A 990 -15.27 14.26 5.10
N GLY A 991 -15.67 13.03 4.82
CA GLY A 991 -14.81 11.85 4.95
C GLY A 991 -13.58 11.91 4.06
N ILE A 992 -12.71 10.94 4.17
CA ILE A 992 -11.45 10.83 3.41
C ILE A 992 -11.67 10.03 2.11
N GLY A 993 -12.31 8.87 2.19
CA GLY A 993 -12.52 7.97 1.05
C GLY A 993 -11.24 7.44 0.43
N SER A 994 -11.34 7.03 -0.84
CA SER A 994 -10.22 6.55 -1.67
C SER A 994 -10.31 7.07 -3.13
N ALA A 995 -10.89 8.25 -3.33
CA ALA A 995 -11.25 8.78 -4.65
C ALA A 995 -10.08 9.41 -5.43
N SER A 996 -8.83 9.31 -4.93
CA SER A 996 -7.63 9.64 -5.70
C SER A 996 -7.54 8.77 -6.98
N CYS A 997 -7.85 7.48 -6.85
CA CYS A 997 -8.13 6.57 -7.96
C CYS A 997 -9.24 5.61 -7.51
N GLY A 998 -10.51 5.95 -7.72
CA GLY A 998 -11.60 5.11 -7.24
C GLY A 998 -12.95 5.82 -7.23
N PRO A 999 -13.93 5.23 -6.53
CA PRO A 999 -15.27 5.76 -6.46
C PRO A 999 -15.31 7.08 -5.65
N ARG A 1000 -16.34 7.86 -5.89
CA ARG A 1000 -16.63 9.03 -5.08
C ARG A 1000 -16.94 8.61 -3.65
N LEU A 1001 -16.56 9.47 -2.68
CA LEU A 1001 -16.89 9.30 -1.26
C LEU A 1001 -18.36 8.89 -1.07
N ALA A 1002 -18.61 7.87 -0.25
CA ALA A 1002 -19.95 7.37 0.03
C ALA A 1002 -20.82 8.45 0.66
N GLU A 1003 -22.13 8.45 0.35
CA GLU A 1003 -23.06 9.51 0.75
C GLU A 1003 -23.08 9.72 2.26
N GLN A 1004 -23.00 8.65 3.04
CA GLN A 1004 -23.04 8.68 4.51
C GLN A 1004 -21.87 9.44 5.14
N TYR A 1005 -20.79 9.68 4.43
CA TYR A 1005 -19.59 10.38 4.91
C TYR A 1005 -19.46 11.80 4.35
N ARG A 1006 -20.41 12.26 3.54
CA ARG A 1006 -20.43 13.61 2.99
C ARG A 1006 -21.01 14.61 3.96
N LEU A 1007 -20.44 15.78 4.06
CA LEU A 1007 -21.00 16.90 4.79
C LEU A 1007 -21.94 17.69 3.86
N ASP A 1008 -23.08 17.11 3.58
CA ASP A 1008 -24.10 17.66 2.68
C ASP A 1008 -25.46 17.94 3.34
N ASP A 1009 -25.50 17.96 4.67
CA ASP A 1009 -26.67 18.34 5.45
C ASP A 1009 -27.30 19.64 4.94
N ALA A 1010 -28.61 19.63 4.71
CA ALA A 1010 -29.36 20.84 4.33
C ALA A 1010 -29.49 21.83 5.50
N SER A 1011 -29.54 21.34 6.73
CA SER A 1011 -29.52 22.13 7.96
C SER A 1011 -28.91 21.35 9.11
N PHE A 1012 -28.25 22.06 10.02
CA PHE A 1012 -27.62 21.45 11.19
C PHE A 1012 -27.50 22.42 12.37
N ASP A 1013 -27.36 21.87 13.58
CA ASP A 1013 -27.12 22.62 14.81
C ASP A 1013 -25.71 22.33 15.33
N PHE A 1014 -24.98 23.35 15.71
CA PHE A 1014 -23.68 23.23 16.35
C PHE A 1014 -23.61 24.03 17.64
N SER A 1015 -23.13 23.40 18.71
CA SER A 1015 -22.95 24.08 19.99
C SER A 1015 -21.67 23.64 20.67
N ILE A 1016 -20.87 24.66 21.04
CA ILE A 1016 -19.56 24.47 21.69
C ILE A 1016 -19.33 25.55 22.73
N ARG A 1017 -18.69 25.17 23.83
CA ARG A 1017 -18.36 26.04 24.95
C ARG A 1017 -16.84 26.18 25.11
N LEU A 1018 -16.36 27.42 25.17
CA LEU A 1018 -14.97 27.78 25.41
C LEU A 1018 -14.81 28.25 26.86
N ILE A 1019 -13.91 27.63 27.61
CA ILE A 1019 -13.69 27.89 29.03
C ILE A 1019 -12.21 28.26 29.22
N PRO A 1020 -11.87 29.54 29.39
CA PRO A 1020 -10.53 29.96 29.75
C PRO A 1020 -10.31 29.81 31.26
N GLU A 1021 -9.14 29.32 31.63
CA GLU A 1021 -8.72 29.16 33.01
C GLU A 1021 -7.24 29.56 33.14
N LYS A 1022 -6.82 29.99 34.32
CA LYS A 1022 -5.40 30.17 34.60
C LYS A 1022 -4.74 28.79 34.67
N ALA A 1023 -3.60 28.60 34.01
CA ALA A 1023 -2.85 27.35 33.98
C ALA A 1023 -2.17 27.00 35.30
#